data_a8b758d491a1fd32a137de2f872c3902
#
_entry.id   a8b758d491a1fd32a137de2f872c3902
#
_cell.length_a   1.000
_cell.length_b   1.000
_cell.length_c   1.000
_cell.angle_alpha   90.00
_cell.angle_beta   90.00
_cell.angle_gamma   90.00
#
_symmetry.space_group_name_H-M   'P 1'
#
loop_
_entity.id
_entity.type
_entity.pdbx_description
1 polymer ?
#
loop_
_entity_poly.entity_id
_entity_poly.type
_entity_poly.pdbx_seq_one_letter_code
_entity_poly.pdbx_strand_id
1 'polypeptide(L)'
;MRKLTTLIAAASVLTVTAQNPIIRDQYTADPTARVFGEKIYLYPSHDIHPPVGQRQDWFCMADYHVFSSENLTDWHDHGVILTQEAVPWGKPDGYSMWAPDCVEKNGTYYFYFPDAPKGGRGFGIGVATAQSPEGPFTCEPQPIKGISGIDPCVLLDDDGSAYIYWGGGGIRGGKLKANMKELDGELKEVRLPRREGQPELPPMQVGGEDMQGLPDGFKEGPFAFKRKGHYYLTFPWVRKEGGTETLAYAMSDRPLGPWTFKGVIMEEHANGCWTNHHSLVEYKGQWYIFYHTNYLSPRDDKRRSACIERVTFNSDGTIQPVKETRRGVGINPATDRIEVDRYSLASEGTSACYIDTTNCQRGSCAALPKKGSWAVYEDVDFSPLNDAYLIVCARASENTSFTVREANAQGKAGKVIARFTLTVKSQQGNFRRDMSGQWITLTAPLEYTPKGISHLMITCEGEAVDIDWLQFKNRPKYFFAVPSAASPCQPDAQGFIRRWMLLEPIKQDIRSNVIFTDTWLRETFSKTYFKDQLTMLPRDGQKVKALGQTLAWHRLDSENYNVKLFRFAEKWGQQTYGSLFWAVTVIDCPETIQHVRLAAGSNGASIWWLNGEEALLLSGDRRMVEDDGTSPLITLQQGRNILRCGVINGPGLSDFCVRFVDEKGNPITNYQIQ
;
A
#
# COMPACT_ATOMS: atom_id res chain seq x y z
N MET A 1 -14.67 48.38 3.73
CA MET A 1 -13.76 47.39 4.36
C MET A 1 -14.41 46.01 4.28
N ARG A 2 -14.06 45.22 3.26
CA ARG A 2 -14.52 43.81 3.12
C ARG A 2 -13.54 42.94 3.89
N LYS A 3 -14.00 42.25 4.90
CA LYS A 3 -13.20 41.24 5.61
C LYS A 3 -13.08 40.00 4.70
N LEU A 4 -11.87 39.75 4.24
CA LEU A 4 -11.51 38.51 3.57
C LEU A 4 -11.40 37.43 4.66
N THR A 5 -12.34 36.51 4.69
CA THR A 5 -12.27 35.33 5.55
C THR A 5 -11.48 34.27 4.78
N THR A 6 -10.24 34.06 5.17
CA THR A 6 -9.39 33.00 4.64
C THR A 6 -9.90 31.66 5.20
N LEU A 7 -10.55 30.86 4.37
CA LEU A 7 -10.82 29.44 4.67
C LEU A 7 -9.48 28.70 4.59
N ILE A 8 -8.96 28.29 5.73
CA ILE A 8 -7.90 27.27 5.80
C ILE A 8 -8.59 25.93 5.61
N ALA A 9 -8.50 25.38 4.41
CA ALA A 9 -8.84 23.99 4.18
C ALA A 9 -7.76 23.16 4.90
N ALA A 10 -8.12 22.53 6.00
CA ALA A 10 -7.31 21.48 6.61
C ALA A 10 -7.39 20.26 5.68
N ALA A 11 -6.37 20.07 4.85
CA ALA A 11 -6.15 18.82 4.16
C ALA A 11 -5.87 17.77 5.23
N SER A 12 -6.77 16.81 5.39
CA SER A 12 -6.53 15.62 6.18
C SER A 12 -5.43 14.83 5.48
N VAL A 13 -4.23 14.86 6.04
CA VAL A 13 -3.12 14.01 5.62
C VAL A 13 -3.49 12.59 6.04
N LEU A 14 -3.93 11.79 5.07
CA LEU A 14 -3.98 10.35 5.24
C LEU A 14 -2.54 9.87 5.34
N THR A 15 -2.16 9.36 6.48
CA THR A 15 -0.86 8.75 6.70
C THR A 15 -0.84 7.39 6.01
N VAL A 16 -0.42 7.36 4.74
CA VAL A 16 -0.04 6.10 4.08
C VAL A 16 1.33 5.73 4.64
N THR A 17 1.42 4.57 5.23
CA THR A 17 2.65 4.08 5.85
C THR A 17 3.71 3.80 4.79
N ALA A 18 4.91 4.35 4.99
CA ALA A 18 6.08 4.10 4.15
C ALA A 18 6.47 2.63 4.19
N GLN A 19 6.16 1.88 3.15
CA GLN A 19 6.40 0.43 3.07
C GLN A 19 6.50 -0.04 1.62
N ASN A 20 7.41 -0.98 1.38
CA ASN A 20 7.51 -1.67 0.10
C ASN A 20 6.45 -2.77 -0.07
N PRO A 21 5.81 -2.89 -1.24
CA PRO A 21 5.85 -1.95 -2.37
C PRO A 21 5.16 -0.61 -2.05
N ILE A 22 5.64 0.46 -2.70
CA ILE A 22 5.14 1.83 -2.46
C ILE A 22 3.78 2.11 -3.11
N ILE A 23 3.42 1.38 -4.17
CA ILE A 23 2.10 1.39 -4.81
C ILE A 23 1.51 -0.02 -4.65
N ARG A 24 0.26 -0.13 -4.19
CA ARG A 24 -0.32 -1.43 -3.81
C ARG A 24 -1.64 -1.77 -4.49
N ASP A 25 -2.28 -0.82 -5.10
CA ASP A 25 -3.57 -0.96 -5.77
C ASP A 25 -3.45 -1.36 -7.23
N GLN A 26 -2.24 -1.31 -7.78
CA GLN A 26 -1.91 -1.77 -9.13
C GLN A 26 -0.46 -2.26 -9.20
N TYR A 27 -0.12 -2.98 -10.27
CA TYR A 27 1.24 -3.42 -10.51
C TYR A 27 2.05 -2.31 -11.19
N THR A 28 3.25 -2.05 -10.66
CA THR A 28 4.13 -0.97 -11.11
C THR A 28 5.54 -1.52 -11.26
N ALA A 29 5.95 -1.76 -12.48
CA ALA A 29 7.26 -2.34 -12.80
C ALA A 29 8.25 -1.26 -13.27
N ASP A 30 9.51 -1.63 -13.42
CA ASP A 30 10.55 -0.83 -14.08
C ASP A 30 10.53 0.66 -13.65
N PRO A 31 10.62 0.96 -12.35
CA PRO A 31 10.28 2.26 -11.82
C PRO A 31 11.35 3.31 -12.14
N THR A 32 11.05 4.23 -13.04
CA THR A 32 11.88 5.43 -13.26
C THR A 32 11.38 6.57 -12.40
N ALA A 33 12.23 7.00 -11.47
CA ALA A 33 11.99 8.15 -10.60
C ALA A 33 12.75 9.38 -11.09
N ARG A 34 12.08 10.53 -11.11
CA ARG A 34 12.66 11.83 -11.47
C ARG A 34 12.17 12.91 -10.51
N VAL A 35 13.01 13.91 -10.27
CA VAL A 35 12.65 15.05 -9.41
C VAL A 35 12.38 16.26 -10.30
N PHE A 36 11.15 16.81 -10.19
CA PHE A 36 10.75 18.04 -10.86
C PHE A 36 10.20 19.01 -9.81
N GLY A 37 10.87 20.16 -9.68
CA GLY A 37 10.57 21.10 -8.59
C GLY A 37 10.82 20.48 -7.21
N GLU A 38 9.82 20.50 -6.36
CA GLU A 38 9.90 19.96 -4.98
C GLU A 38 9.34 18.54 -4.85
N LYS A 39 8.83 17.96 -5.95
CA LYS A 39 8.22 16.62 -5.96
C LYS A 39 9.09 15.60 -6.68
N ILE A 40 8.98 14.37 -6.21
CA ILE A 40 9.47 13.22 -6.94
C ILE A 40 8.32 12.61 -7.73
N TYR A 41 8.59 12.27 -8.98
CA TYR A 41 7.65 11.61 -9.90
C TYR A 41 8.16 10.22 -10.22
N LEU A 42 7.24 9.26 -10.27
CA LEU A 42 7.52 7.87 -10.62
C LEU A 42 6.76 7.52 -11.89
N TYR A 43 7.49 7.06 -12.90
CA TYR A 43 6.99 6.60 -14.20
C TYR A 43 7.28 5.09 -14.31
N PRO A 44 6.39 4.24 -13.85
CA PRO A 44 6.57 2.79 -13.97
C PRO A 44 5.98 2.26 -15.27
N SER A 45 6.36 1.04 -15.64
CA SER A 45 5.55 0.19 -16.50
C SER A 45 4.32 -0.28 -15.71
N HIS A 46 3.16 -0.34 -16.39
CA HIS A 46 1.93 -0.83 -15.78
C HIS A 46 1.67 -2.28 -16.18
N ASP A 47 2.15 -3.23 -15.38
CA ASP A 47 1.90 -4.66 -15.60
C ASP A 47 0.41 -4.97 -15.42
N ILE A 48 -0.21 -5.61 -16.40
CA ILE A 48 -1.59 -6.09 -16.33
C ILE A 48 -1.68 -7.60 -16.57
N HIS A 49 -2.79 -8.19 -16.16
CA HIS A 49 -3.08 -9.57 -16.55
C HIS A 49 -3.38 -9.62 -18.06
N PRO A 50 -2.69 -10.52 -18.82
CA PRO A 50 -2.89 -10.59 -20.25
C PRO A 50 -4.36 -10.88 -20.60
N PRO A 51 -4.96 -10.13 -21.53
CA PRO A 51 -6.29 -10.43 -22.04
C PRO A 51 -6.38 -11.82 -22.69
N VAL A 52 -7.57 -12.33 -22.80
CA VAL A 52 -7.84 -13.62 -23.50
C VAL A 52 -7.30 -13.52 -24.94
N GLY A 53 -6.50 -14.53 -25.32
CA GLY A 53 -5.83 -14.57 -26.63
C GLY A 53 -4.40 -14.04 -26.66
N GLN A 54 -3.96 -13.35 -25.60
CA GLN A 54 -2.56 -12.96 -25.43
C GLN A 54 -1.77 -14.06 -24.70
N ARG A 55 -0.46 -14.01 -24.81
CA ARG A 55 0.45 -14.93 -24.12
C ARG A 55 0.38 -14.74 -22.60
N GLN A 56 -0.14 -15.73 -21.88
CA GLN A 56 -0.48 -15.63 -20.45
C GLN A 56 0.76 -15.63 -19.51
N ASP A 57 1.87 -16.18 -19.94
CA ASP A 57 3.12 -16.32 -19.19
C ASP A 57 4.16 -15.24 -19.57
N TRP A 58 3.71 -14.06 -20.01
CA TRP A 58 4.59 -13.00 -20.49
C TRP A 58 4.23 -11.63 -19.93
N PHE A 59 5.13 -10.68 -20.11
CA PHE A 59 4.93 -9.27 -19.78
C PHE A 59 3.82 -8.66 -20.64
N CYS A 60 2.91 -7.92 -20.02
CA CYS A 60 1.75 -7.36 -20.70
C CYS A 60 1.45 -5.96 -20.13
N MET A 61 1.63 -4.92 -20.93
CA MET A 61 1.50 -3.52 -20.53
C MET A 61 0.87 -2.72 -21.67
N ALA A 62 -0.25 -2.05 -21.39
CA ALA A 62 -1.07 -1.33 -22.39
C ALA A 62 -0.98 0.20 -22.27
N ASP A 63 -0.50 0.71 -21.15
CA ASP A 63 -0.48 2.12 -20.83
C ASP A 63 0.60 2.46 -19.80
N TYR A 64 0.74 3.76 -19.51
CA TYR A 64 1.58 4.27 -18.44
C TYR A 64 0.79 5.18 -17.52
N HIS A 65 0.99 4.99 -16.21
CA HIS A 65 0.61 5.93 -15.17
C HIS A 65 1.78 6.79 -14.74
N VAL A 66 1.49 7.91 -14.08
CA VAL A 66 2.50 8.67 -13.34
C VAL A 66 2.03 8.92 -11.92
N PHE A 67 2.95 8.73 -11.00
CA PHE A 67 2.72 8.99 -9.57
C PHE A 67 3.63 10.11 -9.09
N SER A 68 3.21 10.87 -8.08
CA SER A 68 4.08 11.85 -7.44
C SER A 68 4.01 11.78 -5.92
N SER A 69 5.10 12.19 -5.27
CA SER A 69 5.19 12.29 -3.82
C SER A 69 6.04 13.47 -3.38
N GLU A 70 5.72 14.05 -2.22
CA GLU A 70 6.51 15.08 -1.55
C GLU A 70 7.32 14.53 -0.36
N ASN A 71 7.04 13.28 0.05
CA ASN A 71 7.61 12.67 1.26
C ASN A 71 8.05 11.21 1.10
N LEU A 72 7.93 10.62 -0.11
CA LEU A 72 8.27 9.24 -0.45
C LEU A 72 7.34 8.17 0.16
N THR A 73 6.31 8.58 0.87
CA THR A 73 5.36 7.69 1.54
C THR A 73 3.97 7.81 0.96
N ASP A 74 3.52 9.03 0.72
CA ASP A 74 2.21 9.33 0.15
C ASP A 74 2.37 9.53 -1.35
N TRP A 75 1.84 8.61 -2.14
CA TRP A 75 1.92 8.63 -3.59
C TRP A 75 0.56 8.96 -4.19
N HIS A 76 0.53 9.99 -5.01
CA HIS A 76 -0.65 10.41 -5.75
C HIS A 76 -0.59 9.87 -7.17
N ASP A 77 -1.59 9.06 -7.56
CA ASP A 77 -1.77 8.60 -8.94
C ASP A 77 -2.46 9.69 -9.76
N HIS A 78 -1.80 10.20 -10.79
CA HIS A 78 -2.35 11.18 -11.73
C HIS A 78 -3.13 10.52 -12.88
N GLY A 79 -3.18 9.19 -12.90
CA GLY A 79 -3.87 8.41 -13.93
C GLY A 79 -3.01 8.12 -15.15
N VAL A 80 -3.66 7.64 -16.21
CA VAL A 80 -3.02 7.23 -17.45
C VAL A 80 -2.53 8.45 -18.24
N ILE A 81 -1.24 8.45 -18.60
CA ILE A 81 -0.58 9.53 -19.33
C ILE A 81 -0.37 9.21 -20.81
N LEU A 82 -0.33 7.93 -21.18
CA LEU A 82 -0.19 7.46 -22.55
C LEU A 82 -0.70 6.02 -22.66
N THR A 83 -1.44 5.70 -23.74
CA THR A 83 -1.90 4.33 -24.05
C THR A 83 -1.27 3.82 -25.35
N GLN A 84 -1.24 2.49 -25.55
CA GLN A 84 -0.72 1.88 -26.77
C GLN A 84 -1.49 2.31 -28.04
N GLU A 85 -2.79 2.61 -27.94
CA GLU A 85 -3.60 3.08 -29.05
C GLU A 85 -3.20 4.50 -29.50
N ALA A 86 -2.64 5.30 -28.59
CA ALA A 86 -2.19 6.66 -28.87
C ALA A 86 -0.80 6.71 -29.53
N VAL A 87 -0.11 5.56 -29.68
CA VAL A 87 1.20 5.49 -30.35
C VAL A 87 1.03 5.31 -31.85
N PRO A 88 1.32 6.33 -32.69
CA PRO A 88 0.98 6.30 -34.12
C PRO A 88 1.69 5.17 -34.89
N TRP A 89 2.90 4.81 -34.49
CA TRP A 89 3.75 3.81 -35.11
C TRP A 89 3.72 2.44 -34.42
N GLY A 90 3.21 2.38 -33.19
CA GLY A 90 3.15 1.18 -32.35
C GLY A 90 1.98 0.26 -32.71
N LYS A 91 2.05 -1.00 -32.30
CA LYS A 91 0.94 -1.95 -32.39
C LYS A 91 -0.12 -1.62 -31.34
N PRO A 92 -1.37 -1.33 -31.73
CA PRO A 92 -2.40 -0.92 -30.80
C PRO A 92 -2.88 -2.06 -29.87
N ASP A 93 -2.45 -3.29 -30.11
CA ASP A 93 -2.73 -4.50 -29.35
C ASP A 93 -1.45 -5.28 -29.04
N GLY A 94 -0.30 -4.58 -29.01
CA GLY A 94 1.02 -5.18 -28.80
C GLY A 94 1.32 -5.48 -27.32
N TYR A 95 0.69 -4.76 -26.41
CA TYR A 95 0.93 -4.83 -24.96
C TYR A 95 2.40 -4.73 -24.60
N SER A 96 3.12 -3.88 -25.33
CA SER A 96 4.58 -3.75 -25.32
C SER A 96 5.08 -2.39 -24.81
N MET A 97 4.27 -1.68 -24.04
CA MET A 97 4.63 -0.42 -23.40
C MET A 97 5.47 -0.68 -22.14
N TRP A 98 6.75 -1.09 -22.37
CA TRP A 98 7.65 -1.54 -21.31
C TRP A 98 8.37 -0.36 -20.65
N ALA A 99 9.50 -0.58 -19.99
CA ALA A 99 10.22 0.38 -19.16
C ALA A 99 10.38 1.78 -19.79
N PRO A 100 9.83 2.84 -19.18
CA PRO A 100 9.89 4.21 -19.68
C PRO A 100 10.96 5.04 -18.97
N ASP A 101 11.22 6.24 -19.50
CA ASP A 101 11.92 7.34 -18.81
C ASP A 101 11.28 8.69 -19.12
N CYS A 102 11.47 9.67 -18.24
CA CYS A 102 10.99 11.04 -18.43
C CYS A 102 12.03 12.05 -17.99
N VAL A 103 12.31 13.06 -18.82
CA VAL A 103 13.19 14.16 -18.45
C VAL A 103 12.56 15.50 -18.86
N GLU A 104 12.92 16.56 -18.13
CA GLU A 104 12.51 17.93 -18.45
C GLU A 104 13.66 18.69 -19.09
N LYS A 105 13.41 19.41 -20.19
CA LYS A 105 14.35 20.34 -20.77
C LYS A 105 13.63 21.57 -21.31
N ASN A 106 14.02 22.75 -20.81
CA ASN A 106 13.47 24.04 -21.23
C ASN A 106 11.93 24.13 -21.13
N GLY A 107 11.34 23.63 -20.05
CA GLY A 107 9.91 23.64 -19.78
C GLY A 107 9.11 22.60 -20.56
N THR A 108 9.77 21.71 -21.30
CA THR A 108 9.13 20.60 -22.00
C THR A 108 9.56 19.28 -21.39
N TYR A 109 8.58 18.44 -21.08
CA TYR A 109 8.79 17.08 -20.58
C TYR A 109 8.83 16.13 -21.76
N TYR A 110 9.89 15.30 -21.81
CA TYR A 110 10.13 14.30 -22.85
C TYR A 110 10.01 12.93 -22.22
N PHE A 111 9.00 12.18 -22.63
CA PHE A 111 8.71 10.83 -22.16
C PHE A 111 9.19 9.82 -23.21
N TYR A 112 10.15 8.97 -22.86
CA TYR A 112 10.73 7.96 -23.72
C TYR A 112 10.20 6.60 -23.33
N PHE A 113 9.79 5.81 -24.31
CA PHE A 113 9.20 4.50 -24.08
C PHE A 113 9.46 3.54 -25.26
N PRO A 114 9.63 2.24 -24.99
CA PRO A 114 9.69 1.24 -26.05
C PRO A 114 8.29 0.85 -26.48
N ASP A 115 8.13 0.50 -27.75
CA ASP A 115 6.94 -0.19 -28.26
C ASP A 115 7.28 -1.05 -29.48
N ALA A 116 6.46 -2.07 -29.74
CA ALA A 116 6.57 -2.90 -30.93
C ALA A 116 5.98 -2.17 -32.15
N PRO A 117 6.75 -1.99 -33.25
CA PRO A 117 6.27 -1.23 -34.39
C PRO A 117 5.22 -1.99 -35.21
N LYS A 118 4.26 -1.28 -35.82
CA LYS A 118 3.31 -1.83 -36.80
C LYS A 118 4.06 -2.45 -37.98
N GLY A 119 3.82 -3.73 -38.25
CA GLY A 119 4.43 -4.43 -39.38
C GLY A 119 5.95 -4.65 -39.28
N GLY A 120 6.57 -4.27 -38.14
CA GLY A 120 7.97 -4.43 -37.86
C GLY A 120 8.28 -5.63 -36.93
N ARG A 121 9.58 -5.81 -36.63
CA ARG A 121 10.08 -6.75 -35.61
C ARG A 121 10.87 -6.00 -34.57
N GLY A 122 10.94 -6.57 -33.34
CA GLY A 122 11.65 -5.96 -32.22
C GLY A 122 10.91 -4.74 -31.66
N PHE A 123 11.67 -3.82 -31.11
CA PHE A 123 11.16 -2.62 -30.45
C PHE A 123 11.79 -1.36 -31.05
N GLY A 124 11.03 -0.29 -31.11
CA GLY A 124 11.52 1.08 -31.29
C GLY A 124 11.38 1.86 -30.00
N ILE A 125 12.17 2.94 -29.85
CA ILE A 125 12.01 3.90 -28.75
C ILE A 125 11.24 5.11 -29.27
N GLY A 126 10.04 5.34 -28.71
CA GLY A 126 9.20 6.51 -28.96
C GLY A 126 9.57 7.68 -28.05
N VAL A 127 9.14 8.85 -28.48
CA VAL A 127 9.15 10.08 -27.66
C VAL A 127 7.75 10.66 -27.64
N ALA A 128 7.27 11.02 -26.48
CA ALA A 128 6.08 11.84 -26.32
C ALA A 128 6.43 13.10 -25.50
N THR A 129 5.73 14.19 -25.75
CA THR A 129 6.03 15.48 -25.10
C THR A 129 4.82 16.06 -24.39
N ALA A 130 5.06 16.76 -23.27
CA ALA A 130 4.08 17.46 -22.49
C ALA A 130 4.63 18.78 -21.91
N GLN A 131 3.74 19.64 -21.40
CA GLN A 131 4.11 20.86 -20.68
C GLN A 131 4.04 20.69 -19.16
N SER A 132 3.62 19.51 -18.68
CA SER A 132 3.52 19.13 -17.28
C SER A 132 4.08 17.71 -17.09
N PRO A 133 4.69 17.38 -15.95
CA PRO A 133 5.17 16.03 -15.67
C PRO A 133 4.02 15.01 -15.61
N GLU A 134 2.80 15.45 -15.33
CA GLU A 134 1.60 14.60 -15.31
C GLU A 134 0.92 14.46 -16.69
N GLY A 135 1.51 15.05 -17.75
CA GLY A 135 0.94 15.04 -19.07
C GLY A 135 -0.16 16.08 -19.27
N PRO A 136 -1.09 15.92 -20.25
CA PRO A 136 -1.13 14.80 -21.19
C PRO A 136 0.03 14.80 -22.18
N PHE A 137 0.56 13.63 -22.49
CA PHE A 137 1.68 13.47 -23.41
C PHE A 137 1.17 13.27 -24.85
N THR A 138 1.83 13.93 -25.79
CA THR A 138 1.56 13.78 -27.25
C THR A 138 2.73 13.06 -27.90
N CYS A 139 2.47 11.90 -28.49
CA CYS A 139 3.47 11.04 -29.11
C CYS A 139 3.96 11.56 -30.46
N GLU A 140 5.26 11.45 -30.69
CA GLU A 140 5.84 11.70 -32.02
C GLU A 140 5.37 10.63 -33.04
N PRO A 141 5.22 11.02 -34.32
CA PRO A 141 4.66 10.12 -35.34
C PRO A 141 5.56 8.92 -35.70
N GLN A 142 6.83 8.94 -35.33
CA GLN A 142 7.80 7.90 -35.60
C GLN A 142 8.72 7.69 -34.37
N PRO A 143 9.25 6.49 -34.17
CA PRO A 143 10.27 6.26 -33.15
C PRO A 143 11.59 6.96 -33.51
N ILE A 144 12.50 7.07 -32.55
CA ILE A 144 13.84 7.64 -32.78
C ILE A 144 14.58 6.79 -33.81
N LYS A 145 14.91 7.40 -34.91
CA LYS A 145 15.64 6.71 -36.00
C LYS A 145 17.02 6.25 -35.55
N GLY A 146 17.34 5.00 -35.83
CA GLY A 146 18.62 4.40 -35.47
C GLY A 146 18.66 3.72 -34.11
N ILE A 147 17.57 3.77 -33.32
CA ILE A 147 17.44 3.01 -32.09
C ILE A 147 16.52 1.80 -32.33
N SER A 148 17.03 0.62 -32.00
CA SER A 148 16.25 -0.61 -31.89
C SER A 148 16.59 -1.24 -30.54
N GLY A 149 15.61 -1.32 -29.64
CA GLY A 149 15.83 -1.82 -28.28
C GLY A 149 14.71 -1.41 -27.33
N ILE A 150 14.97 -1.61 -26.05
CA ILE A 150 14.07 -1.39 -24.93
C ILE A 150 14.76 -0.53 -23.87
N ASP A 151 14.01 -0.14 -22.83
CA ASP A 151 14.51 0.43 -21.60
C ASP A 151 15.32 1.72 -21.82
N PRO A 152 14.76 2.74 -22.45
CA PRO A 152 15.46 4.01 -22.63
C PRO A 152 15.72 4.69 -21.27
N CYS A 153 16.90 5.29 -21.13
CA CYS A 153 17.23 6.22 -20.07
C CYS A 153 17.93 7.45 -20.64
N VAL A 154 17.52 8.64 -20.24
CA VAL A 154 18.13 9.90 -20.72
C VAL A 154 18.84 10.62 -19.57
N LEU A 155 20.10 10.93 -19.79
CA LEU A 155 20.93 11.77 -18.95
C LEU A 155 21.01 13.18 -19.54
N LEU A 156 20.63 14.19 -18.75
CA LEU A 156 20.93 15.59 -19.05
C LEU A 156 22.22 15.97 -18.33
N ASP A 157 23.20 16.43 -19.09
CA ASP A 157 24.50 16.87 -18.55
C ASP A 157 24.47 18.35 -18.17
N ASP A 158 25.42 18.78 -17.35
CA ASP A 158 25.55 20.15 -16.84
C ASP A 158 25.75 21.19 -17.95
N ASP A 159 26.28 20.76 -19.09
CA ASP A 159 26.47 21.62 -20.29
C ASP A 159 25.23 21.74 -21.18
N GLY A 160 24.11 21.11 -20.76
CA GLY A 160 22.84 21.05 -21.52
C GLY A 160 22.82 20.01 -22.63
N SER A 161 23.88 19.20 -22.80
CA SER A 161 23.87 18.03 -23.68
C SER A 161 22.97 16.94 -23.10
N ALA A 162 22.37 16.14 -23.98
CA ALA A 162 21.54 15.01 -23.59
C ALA A 162 22.10 13.72 -24.18
N TYR A 163 22.10 12.66 -23.40
CA TYR A 163 22.56 11.34 -23.80
C TYR A 163 21.47 10.33 -23.52
N ILE A 164 21.20 9.45 -24.47
CA ILE A 164 20.24 8.35 -24.32
C ILE A 164 20.97 7.02 -24.29
N TYR A 165 20.55 6.15 -23.36
CA TYR A 165 21.00 4.78 -23.22
C TYR A 165 19.82 3.85 -23.41
N TRP A 166 20.05 2.63 -23.94
CA TRP A 166 19.01 1.62 -24.14
C TRP A 166 19.57 0.20 -24.12
N GLY A 167 18.68 -0.77 -23.82
CA GLY A 167 18.96 -2.20 -23.86
C GLY A 167 18.54 -2.84 -25.20
N GLY A 168 18.88 -4.11 -25.37
CA GLY A 168 18.49 -4.88 -26.57
C GLY A 168 19.61 -5.79 -27.12
N GLY A 169 20.16 -6.68 -26.28
CA GLY A 169 21.28 -7.54 -26.58
C GLY A 169 22.63 -7.00 -26.09
N GLY A 170 22.60 -6.07 -25.18
CA GLY A 170 23.67 -5.32 -24.58
C GLY A 170 23.22 -3.88 -24.35
N ILE A 171 24.04 -3.07 -23.70
CA ILE A 171 23.73 -1.64 -23.47
C ILE A 171 24.43 -0.80 -24.53
N ARG A 172 23.67 0.04 -25.18
CA ARG A 172 24.12 1.05 -26.13
C ARG A 172 23.83 2.44 -25.60
N GLY A 173 24.54 3.43 -26.12
CA GLY A 173 24.29 4.84 -25.78
C GLY A 173 24.63 5.75 -26.96
N GLY A 174 24.09 6.96 -26.93
CA GLY A 174 24.35 7.98 -27.95
C GLY A 174 23.95 9.37 -27.48
N LYS A 175 24.53 10.39 -28.11
CA LYS A 175 24.14 11.77 -27.87
C LYS A 175 22.83 12.07 -28.60
N LEU A 176 21.92 12.81 -27.96
CA LEU A 176 20.72 13.36 -28.59
C LEU A 176 21.00 14.74 -29.18
N LYS A 177 20.34 15.08 -30.27
CA LYS A 177 20.28 16.45 -30.77
C LYS A 177 19.52 17.36 -29.80
N ALA A 178 19.64 18.65 -29.99
CA ALA A 178 19.00 19.65 -29.15
C ALA A 178 17.46 19.51 -29.07
N ASN A 179 16.83 18.92 -30.11
CA ASN A 179 15.40 18.65 -30.15
C ASN A 179 14.97 17.47 -29.27
N MET A 180 15.88 16.74 -28.68
CA MET A 180 15.65 15.59 -27.79
C MET A 180 14.95 14.39 -28.49
N LYS A 181 14.82 14.38 -29.79
CA LYS A 181 14.00 13.40 -30.56
C LYS A 181 14.82 12.63 -31.60
N GLU A 182 16.08 12.96 -31.74
CA GLU A 182 16.99 12.37 -32.74
C GLU A 182 18.37 12.13 -32.17
N LEU A 183 19.04 11.07 -32.64
CA LEU A 183 20.47 10.86 -32.34
C LEU A 183 21.33 11.90 -33.08
N ASP A 184 22.36 12.40 -32.36
CA ASP A 184 23.39 13.26 -32.90
C ASP A 184 24.58 12.39 -33.31
N GLY A 185 24.64 12.00 -34.58
CA GLY A 185 25.68 11.11 -35.12
C GLY A 185 25.25 10.42 -36.40
N GLU A 186 26.20 9.75 -37.00
CA GLU A 186 25.96 8.98 -38.23
C GLU A 186 25.25 7.65 -37.92
N LEU A 187 24.27 7.31 -38.76
CA LEU A 187 23.60 6.03 -38.72
C LEU A 187 24.30 5.05 -39.66
N LYS A 188 24.62 3.87 -39.15
CA LYS A 188 25.23 2.76 -39.94
C LYS A 188 24.15 1.82 -40.45
N GLU A 189 24.23 1.42 -41.69
CA GLU A 189 23.37 0.39 -42.26
C GLU A 189 23.89 -0.99 -41.81
N VAL A 190 23.03 -1.74 -41.13
CA VAL A 190 23.34 -3.11 -40.68
C VAL A 190 22.33 -4.07 -41.27
N ARG A 191 22.80 -5.16 -41.86
CA ARG A 191 21.98 -6.29 -42.29
C ARG A 191 22.04 -7.40 -41.28
N LEU A 192 20.90 -7.74 -40.71
CA LEU A 192 20.81 -8.86 -39.79
C LEU A 192 21.02 -10.18 -40.56
N PRO A 193 21.74 -11.16 -39.98
CA PRO A 193 21.95 -12.45 -40.63
C PRO A 193 20.60 -13.14 -40.85
N ARG A 194 20.45 -13.69 -42.07
CA ARG A 194 19.22 -14.43 -42.47
C ARG A 194 19.14 -15.72 -41.66
N ARG A 195 18.00 -15.95 -41.02
CA ARG A 195 17.66 -17.25 -40.46
C ARG A 195 17.13 -18.13 -41.59
N GLU A 196 17.57 -19.38 -41.63
CA GLU A 196 17.18 -20.37 -42.65
C GLU A 196 15.61 -20.47 -42.70
N GLY A 197 15.04 -20.36 -43.91
CA GLY A 197 13.59 -20.41 -44.13
C GLY A 197 12.82 -19.08 -43.92
N GLN A 198 13.51 -17.99 -43.58
CA GLN A 198 12.83 -16.68 -43.41
C GLN A 198 13.14 -15.73 -44.59
N PRO A 199 12.19 -14.82 -44.95
CA PRO A 199 12.46 -13.81 -45.96
C PRO A 199 13.59 -12.87 -45.53
N GLU A 200 14.32 -12.33 -46.51
CA GLU A 200 15.35 -11.33 -46.23
C GLU A 200 14.73 -10.06 -45.65
N LEU A 201 15.26 -9.59 -44.55
CA LEU A 201 14.81 -8.36 -43.91
C LEU A 201 15.49 -7.16 -44.58
N PRO A 202 14.78 -6.02 -44.72
CA PRO A 202 15.42 -4.79 -45.19
C PRO A 202 16.55 -4.40 -44.24
N PRO A 203 17.61 -3.75 -44.73
CA PRO A 203 18.69 -3.27 -43.90
C PRO A 203 18.15 -2.29 -42.86
N MET A 204 18.72 -2.38 -41.67
CA MET A 204 18.33 -1.56 -40.51
C MET A 204 19.37 -0.47 -40.28
N GLN A 205 18.92 0.75 -40.03
CA GLN A 205 19.83 1.84 -39.65
C GLN A 205 20.02 1.81 -38.12
N VAL A 206 21.29 1.73 -37.71
CA VAL A 206 21.70 1.64 -36.30
C VAL A 206 22.58 2.81 -35.94
N GLY A 207 22.23 3.52 -34.89
CA GLY A 207 23.03 4.60 -34.30
C GLY A 207 23.52 4.25 -32.91
N GLY A 208 24.23 5.19 -32.31
CA GLY A 208 24.85 5.02 -31.01
C GLY A 208 26.04 4.05 -30.97
N GLU A 209 26.57 3.82 -29.79
CA GLU A 209 27.76 3.01 -29.53
C GLU A 209 27.49 1.98 -28.45
N ASP A 210 28.18 0.83 -28.53
CA ASP A 210 28.15 -0.17 -27.46
C ASP A 210 28.95 0.36 -26.26
N MET A 211 28.39 0.22 -25.04
CA MET A 211 29.06 0.68 -23.82
C MET A 211 30.25 -0.25 -23.50
N GLN A 212 31.45 0.28 -23.68
CA GLN A 212 32.70 -0.48 -23.47
C GLN A 212 33.07 -0.52 -21.98
N GLY A 213 33.62 -1.66 -21.52
CA GLY A 213 34.11 -1.85 -20.14
C GLY A 213 33.08 -2.39 -19.16
N LEU A 214 31.93 -2.80 -19.66
CA LEU A 214 30.93 -3.52 -18.86
C LEU A 214 31.26 -5.02 -18.76
N PRO A 215 30.84 -5.73 -17.70
CA PRO A 215 31.11 -7.15 -17.53
C PRO A 215 30.39 -8.00 -18.60
N ASP A 216 30.85 -9.23 -18.82
CA ASP A 216 30.11 -10.19 -19.64
C ASP A 216 28.78 -10.59 -19.04
N GLY A 217 27.92 -11.26 -19.83
CA GLY A 217 26.58 -11.69 -19.42
C GLY A 217 25.47 -10.79 -19.97
N PHE A 218 24.23 -11.22 -19.73
CA PHE A 218 23.04 -10.47 -20.16
C PHE A 218 22.89 -9.18 -19.35
N LYS A 219 22.58 -8.08 -20.03
CA LYS A 219 22.36 -6.76 -19.45
C LYS A 219 21.26 -6.04 -20.22
N GLU A 220 20.40 -5.38 -19.49
CA GLU A 220 19.35 -4.47 -20.00
C GLU A 220 19.14 -3.29 -19.03
N GLY A 221 18.03 -2.58 -19.10
CA GLY A 221 17.57 -1.62 -18.11
C GLY A 221 18.59 -0.56 -17.68
N PRO A 222 19.36 0.09 -18.60
CA PRO A 222 20.39 1.02 -18.19
C PRO A 222 19.76 2.26 -17.52
N PHE A 223 20.37 2.70 -16.42
CA PHE A 223 20.05 3.99 -15.83
C PHE A 223 21.34 4.78 -15.61
N ALA A 224 21.38 6.02 -16.11
CA ALA A 224 22.57 6.86 -16.02
C ALA A 224 22.29 8.13 -15.20
N PHE A 225 23.25 8.50 -14.36
CA PHE A 225 23.24 9.75 -13.61
C PHE A 225 24.66 10.30 -13.41
N LYS A 226 24.75 11.58 -13.06
CA LYS A 226 26.00 12.27 -12.76
C LYS A 226 26.03 12.67 -11.29
N ARG A 227 27.16 12.44 -10.62
CA ARG A 227 27.37 12.83 -9.22
C ARG A 227 28.80 13.24 -9.00
N LYS A 228 29.03 14.47 -8.47
CA LYS A 228 30.35 15.02 -8.16
C LYS A 228 31.36 14.89 -9.32
N GLY A 229 30.91 15.15 -10.56
CA GLY A 229 31.74 15.12 -11.74
C GLY A 229 31.96 13.74 -12.38
N HIS A 230 31.51 12.65 -11.74
CA HIS A 230 31.58 11.30 -12.29
C HIS A 230 30.22 10.86 -12.85
N TYR A 231 30.27 10.09 -13.94
CA TYR A 231 29.12 9.46 -14.55
C TYR A 231 28.99 8.04 -14.01
N TYR A 232 27.76 7.65 -13.73
CA TYR A 232 27.37 6.33 -13.28
C TYR A 232 26.44 5.73 -14.32
N LEU A 233 26.70 4.51 -14.73
CA LEU A 233 25.81 3.68 -15.53
C LEU A 233 25.47 2.46 -14.69
N THR A 234 24.22 2.36 -14.31
CA THR A 234 23.69 1.25 -13.51
C THR A 234 22.81 0.39 -14.39
N PHE A 235 22.75 -0.92 -14.14
CA PHE A 235 22.06 -1.86 -15.01
C PHE A 235 21.73 -3.18 -14.32
N PRO A 236 20.62 -3.83 -14.69
CA PRO A 236 20.38 -5.24 -14.45
C PRO A 236 21.45 -6.11 -15.10
N TRP A 237 21.90 -7.13 -14.38
CA TRP A 237 22.97 -8.00 -14.85
C TRP A 237 22.77 -9.45 -14.40
N VAL A 238 22.71 -10.37 -15.36
CA VAL A 238 22.71 -11.81 -15.11
C VAL A 238 24.16 -12.29 -15.08
N ARG A 239 24.64 -12.61 -13.88
CA ARG A 239 26.04 -13.03 -13.62
C ARG A 239 26.37 -14.46 -14.08
N LYS A 240 25.35 -15.32 -14.11
CA LYS A 240 25.47 -16.76 -14.42
C LYS A 240 24.36 -17.17 -15.36
N GLU A 241 24.68 -18.07 -16.30
CA GLU A 241 23.68 -18.71 -17.14
C GLU A 241 22.60 -19.38 -16.26
N GLY A 242 21.32 -19.09 -16.56
CA GLY A 242 20.18 -19.55 -15.79
C GLY A 242 19.96 -18.84 -14.45
N GLY A 243 20.75 -17.79 -14.14
CA GLY A 243 20.53 -16.92 -12.99
C GLY A 243 19.43 -15.87 -13.22
N THR A 244 19.11 -15.14 -12.18
CA THR A 244 18.23 -13.96 -12.19
C THR A 244 19.09 -12.68 -12.21
N GLU A 245 18.43 -11.53 -12.32
CA GLU A 245 19.13 -10.24 -12.41
C GLU A 245 19.56 -9.72 -11.04
N THR A 246 20.83 -9.25 -10.99
CA THR A 246 21.32 -8.33 -9.96
C THR A 246 21.27 -6.91 -10.52
N LEU A 247 21.35 -5.90 -9.65
CA LEU A 247 21.65 -4.54 -10.08
C LEU A 247 23.11 -4.23 -9.88
N ALA A 248 23.79 -3.85 -10.96
CA ALA A 248 25.21 -3.57 -10.99
C ALA A 248 25.49 -2.16 -11.52
N TYR A 249 26.74 -1.70 -11.42
CA TYR A 249 27.12 -0.40 -11.95
C TYR A 249 28.57 -0.29 -12.39
N ALA A 250 28.78 0.67 -13.25
CA ALA A 250 30.08 1.11 -13.72
C ALA A 250 30.19 2.64 -13.62
N MET A 251 31.40 3.16 -13.54
CA MET A 251 31.70 4.59 -13.47
C MET A 251 32.61 5.03 -14.63
N SER A 252 32.48 6.29 -15.03
CA SER A 252 33.29 6.92 -16.06
C SER A 252 33.46 8.41 -15.79
N ASP A 253 34.47 9.02 -16.42
CA ASP A 253 34.66 10.48 -16.47
C ASP A 253 33.99 11.11 -17.71
N ARG A 254 33.33 10.30 -18.55
CA ARG A 254 32.63 10.70 -19.76
C ARG A 254 31.25 10.05 -19.85
N PRO A 255 30.24 10.73 -20.40
CA PRO A 255 28.86 10.20 -20.44
C PRO A 255 28.73 8.91 -21.26
N LEU A 256 29.51 8.70 -22.31
CA LEU A 256 29.48 7.49 -23.12
C LEU A 256 30.65 6.53 -22.85
N GLY A 257 31.37 6.71 -21.76
CA GLY A 257 32.47 5.84 -21.37
C GLY A 257 33.85 6.28 -21.92
N PRO A 258 34.88 5.41 -21.87
CA PRO A 258 34.81 4.02 -21.45
C PRO A 258 34.46 3.87 -19.97
N TRP A 259 33.75 2.78 -19.66
CA TRP A 259 33.24 2.52 -18.31
C TRP A 259 34.18 1.63 -17.51
N THR A 260 34.22 1.79 -16.22
CA THR A 260 34.93 0.91 -15.29
C THR A 260 33.92 0.25 -14.38
N PHE A 261 33.74 -1.06 -14.49
CA PHE A 261 32.86 -1.84 -13.62
C PHE A 261 33.28 -1.69 -12.16
N LYS A 262 32.32 -1.46 -11.28
CA LYS A 262 32.55 -1.21 -9.84
C LYS A 262 31.94 -2.27 -8.93
N GLY A 263 30.91 -3.00 -9.37
CA GLY A 263 30.31 -4.05 -8.56
C GLY A 263 28.80 -4.09 -8.62
N VAL A 264 28.24 -4.80 -7.67
CA VAL A 264 26.80 -5.02 -7.49
C VAL A 264 26.25 -4.01 -6.50
N ILE A 265 25.13 -3.38 -6.84
CA ILE A 265 24.36 -2.49 -5.96
C ILE A 265 23.38 -3.31 -5.12
N MET A 266 22.65 -4.22 -5.78
CA MET A 266 21.63 -5.06 -5.15
C MET A 266 21.74 -6.49 -5.68
N GLU A 267 21.73 -7.45 -4.78
CA GLU A 267 21.80 -8.87 -5.11
C GLU A 267 20.49 -9.37 -5.76
N GLU A 268 20.51 -10.58 -6.28
CA GLU A 268 19.35 -11.26 -6.85
C GLU A 268 18.19 -11.30 -5.83
N HIS A 269 16.97 -11.15 -6.30
CA HIS A 269 15.79 -11.21 -5.43
C HIS A 269 15.67 -12.56 -4.72
N ALA A 270 15.61 -12.52 -3.38
CA ALA A 270 15.49 -13.73 -2.56
C ALA A 270 14.19 -14.52 -2.82
N ASN A 271 13.16 -13.87 -3.34
CA ASN A 271 11.87 -14.47 -3.68
C ASN A 271 11.80 -15.07 -5.09
N GLY A 272 12.91 -15.00 -5.87
CA GLY A 272 13.01 -15.57 -7.21
C GLY A 272 12.32 -14.73 -8.31
N CYS A 273 11.98 -13.47 -8.06
CA CYS A 273 11.58 -12.55 -9.12
C CYS A 273 12.73 -12.47 -10.14
N TRP A 274 12.44 -12.74 -11.43
CA TRP A 274 13.49 -12.92 -12.42
C TRP A 274 14.15 -11.60 -12.82
N THR A 275 13.34 -10.56 -13.07
CA THR A 275 13.83 -9.23 -13.45
C THR A 275 14.07 -8.34 -12.23
N ASN A 276 15.02 -7.43 -12.36
CA ASN A 276 15.25 -6.34 -11.44
C ASN A 276 15.60 -5.08 -12.22
N HIS A 277 14.67 -4.12 -12.34
CA HIS A 277 14.87 -2.88 -13.06
C HIS A 277 14.72 -1.71 -12.09
N HIS A 278 15.45 -0.59 -12.34
CA HIS A 278 15.65 0.42 -11.31
C HIS A 278 15.91 1.82 -11.86
N SER A 279 15.88 2.78 -10.94
CA SER A 279 16.42 4.13 -11.11
C SER A 279 17.07 4.63 -9.82
N LEU A 280 18.02 5.56 -9.91
CA LEU A 280 18.66 6.20 -8.77
C LEU A 280 18.46 7.72 -8.86
N VAL A 281 18.01 8.32 -7.76
CA VAL A 281 17.70 9.74 -7.72
C VAL A 281 18.07 10.37 -6.38
N GLU A 282 18.57 11.59 -6.41
CA GLU A 282 18.72 12.41 -5.20
C GLU A 282 17.43 13.20 -4.95
N TYR A 283 16.89 13.07 -3.75
CA TYR A 283 15.72 13.81 -3.31
C TYR A 283 15.93 14.34 -1.89
N LYS A 284 15.78 15.66 -1.72
CA LYS A 284 15.99 16.35 -0.43
C LYS A 284 17.32 16.01 0.25
N GLY A 285 18.39 15.90 -0.54
CA GLY A 285 19.75 15.67 -0.05
C GLY A 285 20.09 14.21 0.31
N GLN A 286 19.18 13.28 0.03
CA GLN A 286 19.38 11.84 0.20
C GLN A 286 19.21 11.13 -1.13
N TRP A 287 20.06 10.14 -1.43
CA TRP A 287 19.94 9.28 -2.60
C TRP A 287 19.06 8.07 -2.32
N TYR A 288 18.25 7.70 -3.32
CA TYR A 288 17.34 6.57 -3.27
C TYR A 288 17.47 5.73 -4.54
N ILE A 289 17.28 4.42 -4.40
CA ILE A 289 17.08 3.51 -5.50
C ILE A 289 15.62 3.08 -5.50
N PHE A 290 14.97 3.22 -6.66
CA PHE A 290 13.67 2.64 -6.92
C PHE A 290 13.92 1.37 -7.74
N TYR A 291 13.27 0.30 -7.38
CA TYR A 291 13.40 -1.01 -8.01
C TYR A 291 12.07 -1.75 -7.94
N HIS A 292 11.93 -2.91 -8.57
CA HIS A 292 10.69 -3.66 -8.45
C HIS A 292 10.89 -5.05 -7.85
N THR A 293 9.81 -5.61 -7.33
CA THR A 293 9.70 -6.98 -6.84
C THR A 293 8.35 -7.54 -7.26
N ASN A 294 8.09 -8.84 -7.02
CA ASN A 294 6.77 -9.43 -7.19
C ASN A 294 6.04 -9.67 -5.85
N TYR A 295 6.25 -8.81 -4.84
CA TYR A 295 5.64 -8.98 -3.51
C TYR A 295 4.10 -9.02 -3.51
N LEU A 296 3.45 -8.34 -4.45
CA LEU A 296 1.98 -8.38 -4.59
C LEU A 296 1.50 -9.60 -5.41
N SER A 297 2.39 -10.29 -6.11
CA SER A 297 2.09 -11.43 -6.98
C SER A 297 3.13 -12.54 -6.87
N PRO A 298 3.31 -13.18 -5.71
CA PRO A 298 4.48 -14.01 -5.39
C PRO A 298 4.64 -15.28 -6.24
N ARG A 299 3.63 -15.63 -7.04
CA ARG A 299 3.67 -16.77 -7.98
C ARG A 299 3.72 -16.34 -9.44
N ASP A 300 3.83 -15.03 -9.66
CA ASP A 300 3.84 -14.44 -10.99
C ASP A 300 4.85 -13.29 -11.04
N ASP A 301 6.03 -13.58 -11.59
CA ASP A 301 7.12 -12.63 -11.73
C ASP A 301 6.95 -11.66 -12.92
N LYS A 302 5.80 -11.70 -13.59
CA LYS A 302 5.40 -10.79 -14.67
C LYS A 302 4.42 -9.71 -14.19
N ARG A 303 4.08 -9.66 -12.90
CA ARG A 303 3.22 -8.64 -12.26
C ARG A 303 4.02 -8.05 -11.09
N ARG A 304 4.79 -7.03 -11.41
CA ARG A 304 5.81 -6.50 -10.50
C ARG A 304 5.31 -5.26 -9.77
N SER A 305 6.02 -4.83 -8.74
CA SER A 305 5.61 -3.74 -7.87
C SER A 305 6.81 -2.92 -7.41
N ALA A 306 6.73 -1.60 -7.55
CA ALA A 306 7.80 -0.68 -7.23
C ALA A 306 8.10 -0.62 -5.74
N CYS A 307 9.38 -0.65 -5.43
CA CYS A 307 9.96 -0.54 -4.10
C CYS A 307 11.02 0.57 -4.06
N ILE A 308 11.40 1.00 -2.86
CA ILE A 308 12.37 2.06 -2.65
C ILE A 308 13.29 1.75 -1.47
N GLU A 309 14.61 2.04 -1.62
CA GLU A 309 15.59 1.97 -0.53
C GLU A 309 16.50 3.20 -0.56
N ARG A 310 17.15 3.49 0.59
CA ARG A 310 18.19 4.52 0.68
C ARG A 310 19.48 4.03 0.05
N VAL A 311 20.19 4.93 -0.65
CA VAL A 311 21.51 4.68 -1.22
C VAL A 311 22.56 5.51 -0.49
N THR A 312 23.66 4.87 -0.14
CA THR A 312 24.82 5.52 0.48
C THR A 312 26.05 5.34 -0.41
N PHE A 313 26.85 6.39 -0.49
CA PHE A 313 28.10 6.39 -1.24
C PHE A 313 29.30 6.40 -0.30
N ASN A 314 30.33 5.68 -0.67
CA ASN A 314 31.65 5.76 -0.03
C ASN A 314 32.36 7.09 -0.37
N SER A 315 33.42 7.39 0.33
CA SER A 315 34.19 8.62 0.12
C SER A 315 34.82 8.72 -1.27
N ASP A 316 35.11 7.57 -1.89
CA ASP A 316 35.64 7.45 -3.27
C ASP A 316 34.56 7.52 -4.35
N GLY A 317 33.30 7.71 -3.97
CA GLY A 317 32.16 7.77 -4.89
C GLY A 317 31.54 6.41 -5.22
N THR A 318 32.09 5.30 -4.77
CA THR A 318 31.46 3.98 -4.99
C THR A 318 30.16 3.84 -4.19
N ILE A 319 29.21 3.07 -4.75
CA ILE A 319 27.92 2.81 -4.13
C ILE A 319 28.07 1.68 -3.11
N GLN A 320 27.56 1.87 -1.90
CA GLN A 320 27.46 0.79 -0.93
C GLN A 320 26.36 -0.18 -1.33
N PRO A 321 26.54 -1.50 -1.13
CA PRO A 321 25.48 -2.47 -1.42
C PRO A 321 24.20 -2.14 -0.69
N VAL A 322 23.09 -2.19 -1.40
CA VAL A 322 21.75 -1.93 -0.91
C VAL A 322 21.05 -3.25 -0.66
N LYS A 323 20.50 -3.41 0.54
CA LYS A 323 19.70 -4.57 0.88
C LYS A 323 18.23 -4.32 0.54
N GLU A 324 17.64 -5.23 -0.18
CA GLU A 324 16.20 -5.26 -0.41
C GLU A 324 15.46 -5.45 0.93
N THR A 325 14.47 -4.61 1.20
CA THR A 325 13.60 -4.74 2.37
C THR A 325 12.12 -4.57 2.02
N ARG A 326 11.26 -5.17 2.82
CA ARG A 326 9.83 -4.86 2.77
C ARG A 326 9.49 -3.56 3.50
N ARG A 327 10.44 -3.02 4.27
CA ARG A 327 10.27 -1.79 5.04
C ARG A 327 10.26 -0.55 4.15
N GLY A 328 11.15 -0.47 3.21
CA GLY A 328 11.34 0.73 2.40
C GLY A 328 11.83 1.92 3.23
N VAL A 329 11.38 3.12 2.87
CA VAL A 329 11.83 4.37 3.48
C VAL A 329 10.67 5.14 4.10
N GLY A 330 10.96 6.17 4.87
CA GLY A 330 10.00 7.06 5.52
C GLY A 330 9.82 6.76 7.01
N ILE A 331 9.09 7.64 7.68
CA ILE A 331 8.81 7.57 9.12
C ILE A 331 7.35 7.21 9.30
N ASN A 332 7.08 6.15 10.07
CA ASN A 332 5.72 5.75 10.40
C ASN A 332 5.30 6.33 11.75
N PRO A 333 4.18 7.06 11.84
CA PRO A 333 3.58 7.35 13.12
C PRO A 333 3.25 6.06 13.89
N ALA A 334 3.57 6.01 15.17
CA ALA A 334 3.26 4.85 16.01
C ALA A 334 1.75 4.60 16.12
N THR A 335 0.94 5.64 15.94
CA THR A 335 -0.52 5.57 15.94
C THR A 335 -1.11 4.88 14.72
N ASP A 336 -0.34 4.75 13.66
CA ASP A 336 -0.77 4.05 12.45
C ASP A 336 -0.58 2.55 12.60
N ARG A 337 -1.28 1.79 11.76
CA ARG A 337 -1.09 0.35 11.70
C ARG A 337 0.27 0.03 11.11
N ILE A 338 1.08 -0.74 11.82
CA ILE A 338 2.39 -1.19 11.43
C ILE A 338 2.30 -2.67 11.06
N GLU A 339 2.47 -2.99 9.78
CA GLU A 339 2.52 -4.37 9.28
C GLU A 339 3.88 -4.98 9.62
N VAL A 340 3.88 -6.00 10.47
CA VAL A 340 5.13 -6.54 11.06
C VAL A 340 5.98 -7.29 10.04
N ASP A 341 5.40 -7.84 8.98
CA ASP A 341 6.12 -8.45 7.87
C ASP A 341 7.02 -7.45 7.10
N ARG A 342 6.83 -6.14 7.31
CA ARG A 342 7.63 -5.05 6.73
C ARG A 342 8.86 -4.71 7.58
N TYR A 343 9.49 -5.67 8.16
CA TYR A 343 10.70 -5.49 8.96
C TYR A 343 11.93 -5.18 8.07
N SER A 344 12.89 -4.43 8.62
CA SER A 344 14.20 -4.16 7.99
C SER A 344 15.21 -5.24 8.29
N LEU A 345 15.21 -5.72 9.53
CA LEU A 345 16.12 -6.74 10.01
C LEU A 345 15.36 -7.85 10.74
N ALA A 346 15.86 -9.06 10.68
CA ALA A 346 15.28 -10.19 11.39
C ALA A 346 16.34 -11.23 11.77
N SER A 347 16.04 -12.03 12.79
CA SER A 347 16.84 -13.19 13.15
C SER A 347 16.74 -14.29 12.08
N GLU A 348 17.72 -15.17 12.04
CA GLU A 348 17.70 -16.36 11.20
C GLU A 348 16.41 -17.18 11.43
N GLY A 349 15.78 -17.60 10.35
CA GLY A 349 14.52 -18.36 10.35
C GLY A 349 13.25 -17.52 10.48
N THR A 350 13.35 -16.25 10.87
CA THR A 350 12.21 -15.32 10.79
C THR A 350 11.93 -14.97 9.33
N SER A 351 10.67 -15.05 8.91
CA SER A 351 10.29 -14.82 7.53
C SER A 351 8.94 -14.10 7.40
N ALA A 352 8.73 -13.43 6.28
CA ALA A 352 7.42 -12.93 5.90
C ALA A 352 6.65 -14.03 5.17
N CYS A 353 5.48 -14.38 5.70
CA CYS A 353 4.62 -15.44 5.16
C CYS A 353 3.26 -14.88 4.78
N TYR A 354 2.65 -15.36 3.69
CA TYR A 354 1.28 -14.96 3.36
C TYR A 354 0.29 -15.47 4.40
N ILE A 355 -0.64 -14.61 4.82
CA ILE A 355 -1.72 -14.96 5.74
C ILE A 355 -2.57 -16.08 5.15
N ASP A 356 -2.82 -16.00 3.85
CA ASP A 356 -3.55 -17.00 3.08
C ASP A 356 -2.80 -17.25 1.76
N THR A 357 -2.24 -18.44 1.62
CA THR A 357 -1.49 -18.84 0.41
C THR A 357 -2.38 -19.03 -0.83
N THR A 358 -3.69 -19.10 -0.65
CA THR A 358 -4.66 -19.20 -1.75
C THR A 358 -5.14 -17.82 -2.21
N ASN A 359 -5.10 -16.83 -1.31
CA ASN A 359 -5.46 -15.45 -1.57
C ASN A 359 -4.39 -14.49 -1.01
N CYS A 360 -3.36 -14.20 -1.81
CA CYS A 360 -2.24 -13.35 -1.41
C CYS A 360 -2.63 -11.87 -1.18
N GLN A 361 -3.80 -11.43 -1.66
CA GLN A 361 -4.33 -10.09 -1.39
C GLN A 361 -4.70 -9.88 0.08
N ARG A 362 -4.82 -10.95 0.88
CA ARG A 362 -5.01 -10.86 2.33
C ARG A 362 -3.76 -10.39 3.09
N GLY A 363 -2.64 -10.19 2.38
CA GLY A 363 -1.39 -9.70 2.95
C GLY A 363 -0.51 -10.79 3.54
N SER A 364 0.50 -10.34 4.26
CA SER A 364 1.54 -11.18 4.87
C SER A 364 1.64 -10.93 6.36
N CYS A 365 2.27 -11.83 7.07
CA CYS A 365 2.60 -11.72 8.50
C CYS A 365 4.09 -12.04 8.72
N ALA A 366 4.65 -11.63 9.84
CA ALA A 366 5.97 -12.06 10.28
C ALA A 366 5.86 -13.37 11.09
N ALA A 367 6.48 -14.43 10.60
CA ALA A 367 6.59 -15.70 11.29
C ALA A 367 7.87 -15.74 12.13
N LEU A 368 7.73 -15.84 13.46
CA LEU A 368 8.81 -16.00 14.43
C LEU A 368 8.80 -17.45 14.90
N PRO A 369 9.67 -18.33 14.36
CA PRO A 369 9.50 -19.78 14.45
C PRO A 369 9.88 -20.39 15.81
N LYS A 370 10.58 -19.68 16.66
CA LYS A 370 11.06 -20.21 17.95
C LYS A 370 11.39 -19.11 18.94
N LYS A 371 11.52 -19.48 20.21
CA LYS A 371 12.04 -18.60 21.25
C LYS A 371 13.35 -17.94 20.84
N GLY A 372 13.43 -16.62 21.02
CA GLY A 372 14.57 -15.80 20.64
C GLY A 372 14.54 -15.32 19.17
N SER A 373 13.57 -15.74 18.35
CA SER A 373 13.34 -15.15 17.04
C SER A 373 12.86 -13.71 17.19
N TRP A 374 13.31 -12.83 16.30
CA TRP A 374 12.96 -11.40 16.35
C TRP A 374 12.88 -10.77 14.96
N ALA A 375 12.15 -9.66 14.90
CA ALA A 375 12.07 -8.77 13.75
C ALA A 375 12.17 -7.31 14.22
N VAL A 376 12.89 -6.46 13.45
CA VAL A 376 13.04 -5.02 13.70
C VAL A 376 12.36 -4.22 12.64
N TYR A 377 11.52 -3.28 13.06
CA TYR A 377 10.85 -2.29 12.23
C TYR A 377 11.43 -0.91 12.54
N GLU A 378 12.06 -0.29 11.54
CA GLU A 378 12.79 0.98 11.72
C GLU A 378 11.87 2.22 11.60
N ASP A 379 12.38 3.34 12.09
CA ASP A 379 11.84 4.69 11.89
C ASP A 379 10.35 4.85 12.25
N VAL A 380 10.01 4.55 13.49
CA VAL A 380 8.67 4.79 14.06
C VAL A 380 8.68 6.08 14.87
N ASP A 381 7.77 7.00 14.58
CA ASP A 381 7.58 8.23 15.34
C ASP A 381 6.59 8.01 16.50
N PHE A 382 7.10 8.09 17.71
CA PHE A 382 6.33 7.97 18.94
C PHE A 382 5.84 9.32 19.48
N SER A 383 6.16 10.44 18.83
CA SER A 383 5.75 11.79 19.27
C SER A 383 4.25 11.97 19.43
N PRO A 384 3.36 11.31 18.63
CA PRO A 384 1.92 11.43 18.79
C PRO A 384 1.36 10.72 20.03
N LEU A 385 2.17 9.90 20.74
CA LEU A 385 1.67 9.09 21.84
C LEU A 385 1.49 9.90 23.13
N ASN A 386 0.33 9.71 23.77
CA ASN A 386 -0.02 10.27 25.06
C ASN A 386 -0.96 9.30 25.79
N ASP A 387 -0.56 8.77 26.94
CA ASP A 387 -1.32 7.74 27.69
C ASP A 387 -1.79 6.60 26.76
N ALA A 388 -0.85 5.97 26.10
CA ALA A 388 -1.14 4.99 25.06
C ALA A 388 -1.16 3.54 25.57
N TYR A 389 -1.71 2.66 24.75
CA TYR A 389 -1.64 1.21 24.89
C TYR A 389 -1.30 0.61 23.51
N LEU A 390 -0.86 -0.64 23.49
CA LEU A 390 -0.48 -1.34 22.28
C LEU A 390 -1.49 -2.45 21.96
N ILE A 391 -1.90 -2.50 20.70
CA ILE A 391 -2.72 -3.57 20.14
C ILE A 391 -1.85 -4.37 19.18
N VAL A 392 -1.95 -5.69 19.21
CA VAL A 392 -1.23 -6.60 18.30
C VAL A 392 -2.17 -7.68 17.82
N CYS A 393 -2.14 -7.97 16.52
CA CYS A 393 -2.81 -9.13 15.93
C CYS A 393 -1.80 -10.25 15.74
N ALA A 394 -2.04 -11.39 16.41
CA ALA A 394 -1.14 -12.53 16.40
C ALA A 394 -1.89 -13.86 16.34
N ARG A 395 -1.22 -14.93 15.87
CA ARG A 395 -1.70 -16.31 15.96
C ARG A 395 -0.58 -17.25 16.37
N ALA A 396 -0.94 -18.38 16.98
CA ALA A 396 -0.02 -19.46 17.30
C ALA A 396 -0.74 -20.79 17.35
N SER A 397 -0.01 -21.87 17.26
CA SER A 397 -0.54 -23.25 17.44
C SER A 397 -0.52 -23.69 18.90
N GLU A 398 0.36 -23.11 19.70
CA GLU A 398 0.52 -23.40 21.13
C GLU A 398 0.50 -22.08 21.93
N ASN A 399 0.30 -22.20 23.26
CA ASN A 399 0.39 -21.04 24.14
C ASN A 399 1.81 -20.48 24.09
N THR A 400 1.93 -19.18 23.89
CA THR A 400 3.22 -18.52 23.71
C THR A 400 3.22 -17.12 24.30
N SER A 401 4.38 -16.48 24.30
CA SER A 401 4.54 -15.10 24.70
C SER A 401 5.55 -14.38 23.79
N PHE A 402 5.41 -13.08 23.69
CA PHE A 402 6.32 -12.24 22.93
C PHE A 402 6.40 -10.84 23.55
N THR A 403 7.46 -10.13 23.23
CA THR A 403 7.67 -8.74 23.68
C THR A 403 7.82 -7.81 22.51
N VAL A 404 7.30 -6.57 22.68
CA VAL A 404 7.62 -5.44 21.83
C VAL A 404 8.58 -4.54 22.58
N ARG A 405 9.72 -4.22 21.96
CA ARG A 405 10.82 -3.48 22.56
C ARG A 405 11.21 -2.29 21.69
N GLU A 406 11.86 -1.32 22.26
CA GLU A 406 12.70 -0.39 21.53
C GLU A 406 13.95 -1.12 21.01
N ALA A 407 14.49 -0.70 19.88
CA ALA A 407 15.72 -1.25 19.31
C ALA A 407 16.60 -0.14 18.72
N ASN A 408 17.84 -0.45 18.39
CA ASN A 408 18.67 0.39 17.54
C ASN A 408 18.72 -0.17 16.10
N ALA A 409 19.26 0.61 15.18
CA ALA A 409 19.35 0.26 13.74
C ALA A 409 20.22 -1.00 13.48
N GLN A 410 21.02 -1.45 14.43
CA GLN A 410 21.80 -2.70 14.34
C GLN A 410 21.05 -3.91 14.89
N GLY A 411 19.77 -3.76 15.26
CA GLY A 411 18.95 -4.84 15.81
C GLY A 411 19.28 -5.20 17.26
N LYS A 412 19.92 -4.31 18.01
CA LYS A 412 20.15 -4.53 19.45
C LYS A 412 18.91 -4.12 20.24
N ALA A 413 18.39 -5.06 21.03
CA ALA A 413 17.21 -4.88 21.87
C ALA A 413 17.44 -3.83 22.98
N GLY A 414 16.50 -2.91 23.09
CA GLY A 414 16.40 -1.90 24.15
C GLY A 414 15.34 -2.25 25.20
N LYS A 415 14.72 -1.19 25.76
CA LYS A 415 13.70 -1.32 26.80
C LYS A 415 12.44 -2.01 26.28
N VAL A 416 11.78 -2.76 27.15
CA VAL A 416 10.47 -3.36 26.85
C VAL A 416 9.42 -2.27 26.81
N ILE A 417 8.67 -2.22 25.72
CA ILE A 417 7.52 -1.34 25.54
C ILE A 417 6.26 -2.02 26.06
N ALA A 418 6.05 -3.29 25.68
CA ALA A 418 4.91 -4.08 26.12
C ALA A 418 5.21 -5.58 26.04
N ARG A 419 4.50 -6.37 26.87
CA ARG A 419 4.54 -7.84 26.91
C ARG A 419 3.18 -8.41 26.56
N PHE A 420 3.19 -9.51 25.82
CA PHE A 420 2.00 -10.22 25.39
C PHE A 420 2.08 -11.69 25.77
N THR A 421 0.97 -12.23 26.26
CA THR A 421 0.76 -13.67 26.40
C THR A 421 -0.40 -14.07 25.50
N LEU A 422 -0.16 -14.99 24.60
CA LEU A 422 -1.14 -15.54 23.68
C LEU A 422 -1.54 -16.93 24.16
N THR A 423 -2.74 -17.02 24.74
CA THR A 423 -3.31 -18.28 25.23
C THR A 423 -4.31 -18.78 24.22
N VAL A 424 -3.91 -19.73 23.39
CA VAL A 424 -4.75 -20.39 22.38
C VAL A 424 -5.38 -21.67 22.87
N LYS A 425 -4.76 -22.33 23.88
CA LYS A 425 -5.28 -23.54 24.51
C LYS A 425 -5.45 -23.32 26.01
N SER A 426 -6.64 -23.46 26.53
CA SER A 426 -6.92 -23.37 27.97
C SER A 426 -7.97 -24.39 28.38
N GLN A 427 -7.85 -24.87 29.63
CA GLN A 427 -8.83 -25.74 30.26
C GLN A 427 -9.20 -25.14 31.63
N GLN A 428 -10.48 -24.93 31.84
CA GLN A 428 -11.02 -24.45 33.10
C GLN A 428 -12.20 -25.37 33.52
N GLY A 429 -11.91 -26.30 34.43
CA GLY A 429 -12.86 -27.36 34.78
C GLY A 429 -13.11 -28.28 33.56
N ASN A 430 -14.38 -28.50 33.21
CA ASN A 430 -14.76 -29.26 32.02
C ASN A 430 -14.76 -28.46 30.72
N PHE A 431 -14.41 -27.17 30.78
CA PHE A 431 -14.43 -26.28 29.63
C PHE A 431 -13.05 -26.28 28.94
N ARG A 432 -13.03 -26.72 27.69
CA ARG A 432 -11.81 -26.73 26.85
C ARG A 432 -11.96 -25.68 25.77
N ARG A 433 -11.04 -24.72 25.71
CA ARG A 433 -10.95 -23.75 24.63
C ARG A 433 -9.72 -24.06 23.78
N ASP A 434 -9.93 -24.22 22.49
CA ASP A 434 -8.84 -24.35 21.51
C ASP A 434 -9.06 -23.33 20.37
N MET A 435 -8.13 -22.39 20.26
CA MET A 435 -8.07 -21.34 19.24
C MET A 435 -6.77 -21.41 18.46
N SER A 436 -6.14 -22.60 18.43
CA SER A 436 -4.90 -22.84 17.70
C SER A 436 -5.03 -22.41 16.24
N GLY A 437 -4.06 -21.63 15.73
CA GLY A 437 -4.02 -21.14 14.36
C GLY A 437 -5.01 -20.01 14.03
N GLN A 438 -5.83 -19.55 14.99
CA GLN A 438 -6.72 -18.41 14.79
C GLN A 438 -6.02 -17.08 15.08
N TRP A 439 -6.34 -16.05 14.29
CA TRP A 439 -5.88 -14.70 14.54
C TRP A 439 -6.60 -14.10 15.75
N ILE A 440 -5.82 -13.58 16.69
CA ILE A 440 -6.31 -13.02 17.94
C ILE A 440 -5.71 -11.62 18.11
N THR A 441 -6.57 -10.65 18.38
CA THR A 441 -6.15 -9.30 18.71
C THR A 441 -5.93 -9.19 20.20
N LEU A 442 -4.72 -8.83 20.59
CA LEU A 442 -4.27 -8.65 21.97
C LEU A 442 -4.07 -7.18 22.28
N THR A 443 -4.29 -6.80 23.53
CA THR A 443 -4.05 -5.44 24.01
C THR A 443 -3.20 -5.47 25.28
N ALA A 444 -2.20 -4.63 25.35
CA ALA A 444 -1.36 -4.49 26.55
C ALA A 444 -1.12 -3.01 26.90
N PRO A 445 -1.02 -2.65 28.19
CA PRO A 445 -0.52 -1.36 28.62
C PRO A 445 0.98 -1.24 28.27
N LEU A 446 1.45 -0.01 28.11
CA LEU A 446 2.88 0.23 27.90
C LEU A 446 3.63 0.21 29.25
N GLU A 447 4.71 -0.55 29.31
CA GLU A 447 5.67 -0.50 30.43
C GLU A 447 6.64 0.69 30.27
N TYR A 448 6.89 1.08 29.02
CA TYR A 448 7.72 2.20 28.63
C TYR A 448 7.18 2.81 27.34
N THR A 449 7.14 4.13 27.28
CA THR A 449 6.77 4.85 26.05
C THR A 449 8.03 5.47 25.44
N PRO A 450 8.46 5.04 24.25
CA PRO A 450 9.54 5.68 23.51
C PRO A 450 9.18 7.15 23.17
N LYS A 451 10.19 7.95 22.86
CA LYS A 451 10.02 9.36 22.48
C LYS A 451 10.71 9.66 21.15
N GLY A 452 10.07 10.51 20.35
CA GLY A 452 10.59 10.88 19.04
C GLY A 452 10.64 9.67 18.11
N ILE A 453 11.59 9.67 17.17
CA ILE A 453 11.77 8.59 16.20
C ILE A 453 12.69 7.52 16.81
N SER A 454 12.25 6.27 16.80
CA SER A 454 12.98 5.12 17.27
C SER A 454 12.62 3.88 16.46
N HIS A 455 13.18 2.70 16.80
CA HIS A 455 12.91 1.45 16.11
C HIS A 455 12.19 0.49 17.06
N LEU A 456 11.33 -0.36 16.49
CA LEU A 456 10.63 -1.43 17.20
C LEU A 456 11.31 -2.77 16.95
N MET A 457 11.43 -3.59 18.00
CA MET A 457 11.78 -5.00 17.89
C MET A 457 10.68 -5.85 18.51
N ILE A 458 10.25 -6.85 17.78
CA ILE A 458 9.34 -7.87 18.28
C ILE A 458 10.17 -9.12 18.51
N THR A 459 10.09 -9.70 19.72
CA THR A 459 10.85 -10.88 20.10
C THR A 459 9.91 -11.98 20.61
N CYS A 460 9.99 -13.16 20.02
CA CYS A 460 9.33 -14.36 20.52
C CYS A 460 10.01 -14.83 21.81
N GLU A 461 9.25 -14.98 22.88
CA GLU A 461 9.75 -15.40 24.20
C GLU A 461 9.33 -16.84 24.58
N GLY A 462 8.52 -17.48 23.73
CA GLY A 462 7.96 -18.82 23.91
C GLY A 462 8.00 -19.65 22.65
N GLU A 463 6.91 -20.36 22.40
CA GLU A 463 6.69 -21.15 21.18
C GLU A 463 6.47 -20.23 19.95
N ALA A 464 6.52 -20.81 18.75
CA ALA A 464 6.35 -20.09 17.50
C ALA A 464 5.11 -19.18 17.50
N VAL A 465 5.25 -17.98 16.94
CA VAL A 465 4.16 -17.02 16.81
C VAL A 465 4.24 -16.29 15.47
N ASP A 466 3.09 -16.13 14.81
CA ASP A 466 2.93 -15.28 13.67
C ASP A 466 2.31 -13.96 14.13
N ILE A 467 2.85 -12.84 13.66
CA ILE A 467 2.37 -11.49 13.98
C ILE A 467 2.05 -10.78 12.68
N ASP A 468 0.80 -10.37 12.55
CA ASP A 468 0.28 -9.66 11.38
C ASP A 468 0.63 -8.16 11.50
N TRP A 469 0.00 -7.47 12.43
CA TRP A 469 0.20 -6.04 12.62
C TRP A 469 0.22 -5.64 14.10
N LEU A 470 0.71 -4.44 14.36
CA LEU A 470 0.61 -3.76 15.64
C LEU A 470 0.21 -2.29 15.45
N GLN A 471 -0.38 -1.69 16.49
CA GLN A 471 -0.79 -0.30 16.49
C GLN A 471 -0.81 0.26 17.91
N PHE A 472 -0.22 1.42 18.11
CA PHE A 472 -0.36 2.15 19.37
C PHE A 472 -1.62 3.01 19.32
N LYS A 473 -2.39 3.02 20.39
CA LYS A 473 -3.58 3.84 20.53
C LYS A 473 -3.49 4.70 21.78
N ASN A 474 -3.74 5.98 21.62
CA ASN A 474 -3.94 6.87 22.77
C ASN A 474 -5.25 6.54 23.46
N ARG A 475 -5.26 6.53 24.80
CA ARG A 475 -6.51 6.36 25.54
C ARG A 475 -7.40 7.58 25.31
N PRO A 476 -8.65 7.40 24.92
CA PRO A 476 -9.57 8.52 24.77
C PRO A 476 -9.79 9.19 26.14
N LYS A 477 -9.80 10.51 26.15
CA LYS A 477 -10.05 11.29 27.38
C LYS A 477 -11.51 11.21 27.86
N TYR A 478 -12.42 10.97 26.91
CA TYR A 478 -13.86 10.96 27.16
C TYR A 478 -14.47 9.61 26.79
N PHE A 479 -15.43 9.16 27.60
CA PHE A 479 -16.07 7.85 27.42
C PHE A 479 -17.58 7.94 27.30
N PHE A 480 -18.11 9.16 27.20
CA PHE A 480 -19.54 9.39 27.28
C PHE A 480 -20.14 9.82 25.95
N ALA A 481 -21.40 9.46 25.79
CA ALA A 481 -22.28 10.04 24.82
C ALA A 481 -23.06 11.20 25.46
N VAL A 482 -23.23 12.27 24.74
CA VAL A 482 -24.04 13.43 25.14
C VAL A 482 -25.35 13.43 24.39
N PRO A 483 -26.41 14.08 24.95
CA PRO A 483 -27.63 14.28 24.19
C PRO A 483 -27.40 15.00 22.89
N SER A 484 -27.97 14.49 21.80
CA SER A 484 -27.83 15.10 20.48
C SER A 484 -28.47 16.49 20.42
N ALA A 485 -27.83 17.40 19.71
CA ALA A 485 -28.44 18.62 19.23
C ALA A 485 -29.60 18.30 18.26
N ALA A 486 -30.58 19.19 18.20
CA ALA A 486 -31.76 19.03 17.34
C ALA A 486 -31.41 19.14 15.84
N SER A 487 -30.38 19.94 15.50
CA SER A 487 -29.93 20.15 14.11
C SER A 487 -29.12 18.96 13.56
N PRO A 488 -29.18 18.68 12.24
CA PRO A 488 -28.30 17.74 11.60
C PRO A 488 -26.81 18.05 11.86
N CYS A 489 -25.98 17.03 11.90
CA CYS A 489 -24.52 17.18 12.02
C CYS A 489 -23.82 16.45 10.88
N GLN A 490 -22.54 16.75 10.69
CA GLN A 490 -21.68 16.01 9.79
C GLN A 490 -20.93 14.90 10.55
N PRO A 491 -20.40 13.89 9.85
CA PRO A 491 -19.39 13.01 10.45
C PRO A 491 -18.19 13.83 10.95
N ASP A 492 -17.38 13.27 11.80
CA ASP A 492 -16.18 13.97 12.26
C ASP A 492 -15.14 14.11 11.13
N ALA A 493 -14.01 14.77 11.41
CA ALA A 493 -12.98 15.02 10.43
C ALA A 493 -12.34 13.73 9.84
N GLN A 494 -12.48 12.60 10.53
CA GLN A 494 -12.03 11.28 10.09
C GLN A 494 -13.17 10.45 9.48
N GLY A 495 -14.35 11.03 9.31
CA GLY A 495 -15.51 10.39 8.70
C GLY A 495 -16.37 9.56 9.66
N PHE A 496 -16.03 9.45 10.96
CA PHE A 496 -16.78 8.61 11.87
C PHE A 496 -18.17 9.18 12.19
N ILE A 497 -19.15 8.27 12.19
CA ILE A 497 -20.54 8.57 12.48
C ILE A 497 -20.75 8.47 13.98
N ARG A 498 -20.99 9.61 14.62
CA ARG A 498 -21.10 9.71 16.09
C ARG A 498 -22.54 9.86 16.59
N ARG A 499 -23.50 10.20 15.73
CA ARG A 499 -24.93 10.38 16.09
C ARG A 499 -25.75 9.14 15.85
N TRP A 500 -26.47 8.70 16.88
CA TRP A 500 -27.22 7.45 16.85
C TRP A 500 -28.52 7.52 17.68
N MET A 501 -29.50 6.76 17.22
CA MET A 501 -30.59 6.28 18.04
C MET A 501 -30.19 4.91 18.60
N LEU A 502 -30.02 4.79 19.91
CA LEU A 502 -29.63 3.55 20.58
C LEU A 502 -30.82 2.99 21.38
N LEU A 503 -31.12 1.71 21.21
CA LEU A 503 -32.04 0.99 22.05
C LEU A 503 -31.33 0.52 23.32
N GLU A 504 -32.01 0.69 24.49
CA GLU A 504 -31.55 0.03 25.71
C GLU A 504 -31.29 -1.46 25.44
N PRO A 505 -30.24 -2.06 26.05
CA PRO A 505 -29.79 -3.39 25.67
C PRO A 505 -30.83 -4.46 25.93
N ILE A 506 -30.98 -5.37 24.96
CA ILE A 506 -31.79 -6.57 25.11
C ILE A 506 -30.91 -7.64 25.78
N LYS A 507 -31.27 -8.02 26.99
CA LYS A 507 -30.55 -9.03 27.76
C LYS A 507 -30.51 -10.36 27.02
N GLN A 508 -29.31 -10.94 26.93
CA GLN A 508 -29.06 -12.29 26.41
C GLN A 508 -28.25 -13.08 27.45
N ASP A 509 -28.46 -14.38 27.50
CA ASP A 509 -27.71 -15.26 28.43
C ASP A 509 -26.44 -15.82 27.77
N ILE A 510 -25.64 -14.92 27.14
CA ILE A 510 -24.44 -15.29 26.44
C ILE A 510 -23.24 -15.26 27.40
N ARG A 511 -22.59 -16.38 27.55
CA ARG A 511 -21.47 -16.56 28.48
C ARG A 511 -20.12 -16.77 27.80
N SER A 512 -20.10 -16.77 26.47
CA SER A 512 -18.88 -16.99 25.67
C SER A 512 -18.98 -16.34 24.31
N ASN A 513 -17.90 -15.68 23.87
CA ASN A 513 -17.82 -15.08 22.53
C ASN A 513 -17.47 -16.08 21.43
N VAL A 514 -17.08 -17.31 21.79
CA VAL A 514 -16.72 -18.38 20.84
C VAL A 514 -17.89 -18.78 19.92
N ILE A 515 -19.14 -18.53 20.35
CA ILE A 515 -20.33 -18.88 19.57
C ILE A 515 -20.60 -17.90 18.40
N PHE A 516 -19.94 -16.76 18.33
CA PHE A 516 -20.22 -15.71 17.37
C PHE A 516 -19.68 -16.05 15.95
N THR A 517 -20.19 -17.16 15.39
CA THR A 517 -19.95 -17.48 13.98
C THR A 517 -20.90 -16.71 13.06
N ASP A 518 -20.57 -16.61 11.79
CA ASP A 518 -21.41 -15.95 10.77
C ASP A 518 -22.84 -16.51 10.75
N THR A 519 -22.97 -17.83 10.78
CA THR A 519 -24.27 -18.52 10.79
C THR A 519 -25.03 -18.15 12.05
N TRP A 520 -24.40 -18.26 13.23
CA TRP A 520 -25.04 -17.97 14.50
C TRP A 520 -25.52 -16.52 14.58
N LEU A 521 -24.74 -15.58 14.07
CA LEU A 521 -25.10 -14.15 14.06
C LEU A 521 -26.32 -13.91 13.15
N ARG A 522 -26.31 -14.42 11.92
CA ARG A 522 -27.46 -14.28 11.01
C ARG A 522 -28.72 -14.90 11.60
N GLU A 523 -28.63 -16.10 12.18
CA GLU A 523 -29.75 -16.73 12.89
C GLU A 523 -30.24 -15.89 14.08
N THR A 524 -29.32 -15.33 14.84
CA THR A 524 -29.66 -14.51 16.01
C THR A 524 -30.34 -13.21 15.59
N PHE A 525 -29.80 -12.49 14.63
CA PHE A 525 -30.36 -11.22 14.18
C PHE A 525 -31.57 -11.35 13.25
N SER A 526 -31.83 -12.54 12.69
CA SER A 526 -33.09 -12.83 12.00
C SER A 526 -34.29 -13.01 12.93
N LYS A 527 -34.04 -13.26 14.23
CA LYS A 527 -35.13 -13.35 15.22
C LYS A 527 -35.79 -11.99 15.40
N THR A 528 -37.10 -11.97 15.53
CA THR A 528 -37.85 -10.75 15.83
C THR A 528 -37.81 -10.47 17.33
N TYR A 529 -37.02 -9.53 17.76
CA TYR A 529 -36.95 -9.08 19.16
C TYR A 529 -38.02 -8.05 19.48
N PHE A 530 -38.34 -7.16 18.55
CA PHE A 530 -39.41 -6.16 18.63
C PHE A 530 -39.98 -5.90 17.23
N LYS A 531 -41.18 -5.35 17.19
CA LYS A 531 -41.88 -5.06 15.92
C LYS A 531 -41.07 -4.11 15.04
N ASP A 532 -41.02 -4.42 13.76
CA ASP A 532 -40.40 -3.60 12.71
C ASP A 532 -38.90 -3.30 12.95
N GLN A 533 -38.15 -4.19 13.62
CA GLN A 533 -36.76 -3.98 14.04
C GLN A 533 -35.80 -3.61 12.86
N LEU A 534 -36.03 -4.08 11.64
CA LEU A 534 -35.21 -3.77 10.48
C LEU A 534 -35.72 -2.57 9.65
N THR A 535 -36.93 -2.09 9.92
CA THR A 535 -37.55 -1.02 9.13
C THR A 535 -37.87 0.24 9.96
N MET A 536 -38.06 0.09 11.27
CA MET A 536 -38.42 1.18 12.15
C MET A 536 -37.41 2.33 12.12
N LEU A 537 -37.88 3.55 12.02
CA LEU A 537 -37.14 4.78 12.34
C LEU A 537 -37.53 5.24 13.73
N PRO A 538 -36.74 4.94 14.76
CA PRO A 538 -37.11 5.22 16.13
C PRO A 538 -37.07 6.73 16.43
N ARG A 539 -37.88 7.14 17.42
CA ARG A 539 -37.82 8.48 17.97
C ARG A 539 -37.24 8.43 19.37
N ASP A 540 -36.64 9.53 19.81
CA ASP A 540 -36.14 9.67 21.16
C ASP A 540 -37.24 9.43 22.19
N GLY A 541 -36.99 8.61 23.20
CA GLY A 541 -37.99 8.19 24.21
C GLY A 541 -39.01 7.15 23.71
N GLN A 542 -38.99 6.74 22.44
CA GLN A 542 -39.92 5.73 21.93
C GLN A 542 -39.68 4.38 22.62
N LYS A 543 -40.75 3.78 23.15
CA LYS A 543 -40.66 2.49 23.82
C LYS A 543 -41.04 1.34 22.90
N VAL A 544 -40.35 0.23 23.05
CA VAL A 544 -40.63 -1.05 22.38
C VAL A 544 -40.69 -2.18 23.40
N LYS A 545 -41.46 -3.22 23.09
CA LYS A 545 -41.47 -4.48 23.88
C LYS A 545 -40.52 -5.46 23.22
N ALA A 546 -39.49 -5.92 23.95
CA ALA A 546 -38.52 -6.86 23.51
C ALA A 546 -38.31 -7.96 24.56
N LEU A 547 -38.55 -9.22 24.24
CA LEU A 547 -38.40 -10.37 25.15
C LEU A 547 -39.03 -10.14 26.55
N GLY A 548 -40.24 -9.58 26.60
CA GLY A 548 -40.95 -9.30 27.83
C GLY A 548 -40.51 -8.02 28.58
N GLN A 549 -39.48 -7.34 28.11
CA GLN A 549 -38.99 -6.07 28.65
C GLN A 549 -39.60 -4.88 27.89
N THR A 550 -39.75 -3.74 28.54
CA THR A 550 -40.06 -2.48 27.89
C THR A 550 -38.80 -1.64 27.86
N LEU A 551 -38.26 -1.43 26.68
CA LEU A 551 -36.99 -0.74 26.42
C LEU A 551 -37.27 0.57 25.68
N ALA A 552 -36.47 1.60 25.93
CA ALA A 552 -36.58 2.89 25.28
C ALA A 552 -35.43 3.15 24.30
N TRP A 553 -35.74 3.90 23.25
CA TRP A 553 -34.75 4.45 22.34
C TRP A 553 -34.23 5.79 22.83
N HIS A 554 -32.93 6.01 22.72
CA HIS A 554 -32.29 7.24 23.13
C HIS A 554 -31.45 7.82 22.01
N ARG A 555 -31.70 9.09 21.68
CA ARG A 555 -30.87 9.85 20.72
C ARG A 555 -29.68 10.45 21.45
N LEU A 556 -28.48 10.26 20.92
CA LEU A 556 -27.25 10.78 21.50
C LEU A 556 -26.14 10.93 20.47
N ASP A 557 -25.16 11.77 20.77
CA ASP A 557 -23.91 11.93 20.07
C ASP A 557 -22.77 11.32 20.89
N SER A 558 -21.91 10.51 20.31
CA SER A 558 -20.69 10.07 20.97
C SER A 558 -19.67 11.21 21.00
N GLU A 559 -18.99 11.41 22.12
CA GLU A 559 -17.87 12.35 22.22
C GLU A 559 -16.60 11.80 21.53
N ASN A 560 -16.50 10.49 21.39
CA ASN A 560 -15.41 9.80 20.70
C ASN A 560 -15.84 9.33 19.31
N TYR A 561 -14.86 8.95 18.50
CA TYR A 561 -15.08 8.30 17.21
C TYR A 561 -15.89 7.00 17.33
N ASN A 562 -15.81 6.32 18.48
CA ASN A 562 -16.55 5.09 18.78
C ASN A 562 -17.68 5.35 19.80
N VAL A 563 -18.73 4.55 19.68
CA VAL A 563 -19.91 4.58 20.55
C VAL A 563 -19.74 3.54 21.66
N LYS A 564 -19.61 4.00 22.91
CA LYS A 564 -19.40 3.17 24.11
C LYS A 564 -20.73 2.59 24.60
N LEU A 565 -21.13 1.45 24.03
CA LEU A 565 -22.41 0.79 24.36
C LEU A 565 -22.49 0.36 25.84
N PHE A 566 -21.38 -0.09 26.42
CA PHE A 566 -21.36 -0.45 27.84
C PHE A 566 -21.58 0.77 28.73
N ARG A 567 -21.09 1.98 28.40
CA ARG A 567 -21.36 3.20 29.12
C ARG A 567 -22.80 3.67 28.94
N PHE A 568 -23.36 3.48 27.76
CA PHE A 568 -24.75 3.71 27.50
C PHE A 568 -25.63 2.82 28.39
N ALA A 569 -25.34 1.51 28.47
CA ALA A 569 -26.05 0.58 29.32
C ALA A 569 -25.95 0.97 30.83
N GLU A 570 -24.74 1.27 31.29
CA GLU A 570 -24.52 1.75 32.69
C GLU A 570 -25.36 2.98 33.03
N LYS A 571 -25.44 3.97 32.13
CA LYS A 571 -26.22 5.19 32.33
C LYS A 571 -27.70 4.91 32.62
N TRP A 572 -28.25 3.88 32.00
CA TRP A 572 -29.64 3.48 32.16
C TRP A 572 -29.85 2.34 33.16
N GLY A 573 -28.80 2.00 33.93
CA GLY A 573 -28.86 0.92 34.92
C GLY A 573 -29.10 -0.46 34.31
N GLN A 574 -28.68 -0.66 33.05
CA GLN A 574 -28.92 -1.89 32.31
C GLN A 574 -27.64 -2.79 32.32
N GLN A 575 -27.83 -4.04 31.96
CA GLN A 575 -26.74 -5.00 31.88
C GLN A 575 -25.74 -4.63 30.75
N THR A 576 -24.43 -4.66 31.04
CA THR A 576 -23.35 -4.23 30.13
C THR A 576 -22.76 -5.35 29.29
N TYR A 577 -22.96 -6.59 29.68
CA TYR A 577 -22.44 -7.79 29.00
C TYR A 577 -23.52 -8.87 28.84
N GLY A 578 -23.31 -9.81 27.90
CA GLY A 578 -24.34 -10.77 27.53
C GLY A 578 -25.57 -10.06 26.99
N SER A 579 -25.35 -9.03 26.19
CA SER A 579 -26.41 -8.10 25.74
C SER A 579 -26.33 -7.88 24.23
N LEU A 580 -27.50 -7.68 23.64
CA LEU A 580 -27.67 -7.29 22.25
C LEU A 580 -28.09 -5.83 22.18
N PHE A 581 -27.32 -5.03 21.44
CA PHE A 581 -27.56 -3.61 21.23
C PHE A 581 -28.04 -3.37 19.80
N TRP A 582 -29.01 -2.47 19.65
CA TRP A 582 -29.47 -1.98 18.36
C TRP A 582 -29.18 -0.50 18.23
N ALA A 583 -28.62 -0.10 17.10
CA ALA A 583 -28.37 1.29 16.77
C ALA A 583 -28.89 1.60 15.38
N VAL A 584 -29.43 2.81 15.23
CA VAL A 584 -29.96 3.33 13.95
C VAL A 584 -29.49 4.75 13.76
N THR A 585 -29.00 5.09 12.58
CA THR A 585 -28.73 6.45 12.18
C THR A 585 -29.28 6.72 10.78
N VAL A 586 -29.66 7.97 10.52
CA VAL A 586 -30.16 8.42 9.23
C VAL A 586 -29.14 9.32 8.59
N ILE A 587 -28.74 8.99 7.38
CA ILE A 587 -27.74 9.68 6.59
C ILE A 587 -28.45 10.33 5.41
N ASP A 588 -28.24 11.62 5.22
CA ASP A 588 -28.83 12.40 4.15
C ASP A 588 -27.74 12.87 3.19
N CYS A 589 -27.75 12.32 1.98
CA CYS A 589 -26.75 12.60 0.96
C CYS A 589 -27.28 13.62 -0.04
N PRO A 590 -26.55 14.72 -0.33
CA PRO A 590 -26.97 15.73 -1.30
C PRO A 590 -27.03 15.17 -2.73
N GLU A 591 -26.28 14.13 -3.00
CA GLU A 591 -26.19 13.41 -4.29
C GLU A 591 -25.97 11.92 -4.05
N THR A 592 -26.08 11.12 -5.11
CA THR A 592 -25.76 9.70 -5.05
C THR A 592 -24.22 9.53 -5.02
N ILE A 593 -23.70 8.80 -4.01
CA ILE A 593 -22.28 8.52 -3.86
C ILE A 593 -22.07 7.04 -4.17
N GLN A 594 -21.42 6.75 -5.28
CA GLN A 594 -21.09 5.39 -5.73
C GLN A 594 -19.72 4.95 -5.20
N HIS A 595 -19.43 3.66 -5.32
CA HIS A 595 -18.13 3.07 -4.98
C HIS A 595 -17.70 3.32 -3.53
N VAL A 596 -18.64 3.25 -2.62
CA VAL A 596 -18.44 3.47 -1.19
C VAL A 596 -18.24 2.13 -0.49
N ARG A 597 -17.42 2.09 0.54
CA ARG A 597 -17.36 0.98 1.51
C ARG A 597 -17.80 1.45 2.88
N LEU A 598 -18.56 0.61 3.57
CA LEU A 598 -18.78 0.75 5.00
C LEU A 598 -17.60 0.14 5.72
N ALA A 599 -16.82 0.94 6.44
CA ALA A 599 -15.71 0.49 7.27
C ALA A 599 -16.14 0.56 8.75
N ALA A 600 -16.10 -0.57 9.44
CA ALA A 600 -16.57 -0.65 10.81
C ALA A 600 -15.67 -1.49 11.71
N GLY A 601 -15.71 -1.19 13.00
CA GLY A 601 -15.12 -2.00 14.05
C GLY A 601 -16.07 -2.14 15.23
N SER A 602 -15.99 -3.26 15.94
CA SER A 602 -16.77 -3.49 17.15
C SER A 602 -16.02 -4.33 18.18
N ASN A 603 -16.28 -4.06 19.45
CA ASN A 603 -15.96 -4.98 20.52
C ASN A 603 -17.18 -5.89 20.78
N GLY A 604 -16.99 -7.19 20.58
CA GLY A 604 -18.07 -8.13 20.35
C GLY A 604 -18.35 -8.28 18.85
N ALA A 605 -19.30 -9.12 18.50
CA ALA A 605 -19.68 -9.35 17.11
C ALA A 605 -20.76 -8.35 16.67
N SER A 606 -20.77 -7.99 15.38
CA SER A 606 -21.77 -7.05 14.85
C SER A 606 -22.22 -7.38 13.44
N ILE A 607 -23.44 -6.91 13.12
CA ILE A 607 -24.01 -6.99 11.77
C ILE A 607 -24.56 -5.61 11.39
N TRP A 608 -24.39 -5.23 10.14
CA TRP A 608 -24.69 -3.91 9.62
C TRP A 608 -25.60 -4.00 8.40
N TRP A 609 -26.61 -3.15 8.36
CA TRP A 609 -27.53 -3.04 7.24
C TRP A 609 -27.58 -1.60 6.72
N LEU A 610 -27.48 -1.45 5.42
CA LEU A 610 -27.74 -0.18 4.73
C LEU A 610 -29.03 -0.31 3.93
N ASN A 611 -30.01 0.56 4.20
CA ASN A 611 -31.32 0.57 3.55
C ASN A 611 -32.06 -0.79 3.59
N GLY A 612 -31.80 -1.59 4.62
CA GLY A 612 -32.41 -2.91 4.82
C GLY A 612 -31.60 -4.09 4.27
N GLU A 613 -30.56 -3.85 3.49
CA GLU A 613 -29.68 -4.89 2.95
C GLU A 613 -28.45 -5.09 3.84
N GLU A 614 -28.03 -6.35 4.06
CA GLU A 614 -26.80 -6.66 4.82
C GLU A 614 -25.58 -6.09 4.09
N ALA A 615 -24.88 -5.15 4.72
CA ALA A 615 -23.70 -4.54 4.17
C ALA A 615 -22.40 -5.15 4.72
N LEU A 616 -22.36 -5.49 6.02
CA LEU A 616 -21.16 -6.00 6.66
C LEU A 616 -21.53 -6.88 7.86
N LEU A 617 -20.78 -7.95 8.06
CA LEU A 617 -20.86 -8.82 9.23
C LEU A 617 -19.47 -9.02 9.82
N LEU A 618 -19.33 -8.75 11.11
CA LEU A 618 -18.11 -8.92 11.90
C LEU A 618 -18.34 -9.99 12.95
N SER A 619 -17.89 -11.20 12.68
CA SER A 619 -18.02 -12.36 13.56
C SER A 619 -16.79 -12.59 14.44
N GLY A 620 -16.90 -13.46 15.43
CA GLY A 620 -15.80 -13.85 16.33
C GLY A 620 -15.70 -13.03 17.61
N ASP A 621 -14.65 -13.33 18.39
CA ASP A 621 -14.30 -12.60 19.61
C ASP A 621 -13.43 -11.39 19.24
N ARG A 622 -14.05 -10.25 19.02
CA ARG A 622 -13.40 -9.07 18.47
C ARG A 622 -13.07 -8.04 19.55
N ARG A 623 -12.02 -7.26 19.29
CA ARG A 623 -11.70 -6.04 20.04
C ARG A 623 -12.04 -4.83 19.20
N MET A 624 -12.24 -3.68 19.85
CA MET A 624 -12.50 -2.42 19.17
C MET A 624 -11.26 -1.97 18.38
N VAL A 625 -11.32 -2.09 17.09
CA VAL A 625 -10.31 -1.65 16.12
C VAL A 625 -11.02 -0.84 15.05
N GLU A 626 -10.45 0.31 14.65
CA GLU A 626 -10.99 1.10 13.55
C GLU A 626 -10.84 0.33 12.25
N ASP A 627 -11.93 0.36 11.43
CA ASP A 627 -11.94 -0.29 10.11
C ASP A 627 -11.54 -1.78 10.13
N ASP A 628 -11.86 -2.47 11.22
CA ASP A 628 -11.57 -3.89 11.41
C ASP A 628 -12.18 -4.77 10.31
N GLY A 629 -13.26 -4.32 9.69
CA GLY A 629 -13.83 -4.92 8.48
C GLY A 629 -14.48 -3.88 7.58
N THR A 630 -14.49 -4.19 6.27
CA THR A 630 -15.10 -3.36 5.25
C THR A 630 -16.12 -4.13 4.43
N SER A 631 -17.20 -3.44 4.03
CA SER A 631 -18.21 -4.00 3.13
C SER A 631 -17.66 -4.20 1.70
N PRO A 632 -18.34 -4.99 0.85
CA PRO A 632 -18.27 -4.81 -0.58
C PRO A 632 -18.58 -3.35 -0.98
N LEU A 633 -18.34 -2.98 -2.23
CA LEU A 633 -18.74 -1.67 -2.74
C LEU A 633 -20.26 -1.52 -2.69
N ILE A 634 -20.70 -0.44 -2.09
CA ILE A 634 -22.11 -0.07 -1.93
C ILE A 634 -22.35 1.33 -2.51
N THR A 635 -23.61 1.73 -2.58
CA THR A 635 -24.01 3.06 -3.06
C THR A 635 -24.85 3.75 -1.98
N LEU A 636 -24.46 4.95 -1.60
CA LEU A 636 -25.34 5.85 -0.85
C LEU A 636 -26.25 6.59 -1.85
N GLN A 637 -27.53 6.43 -1.70
CA GLN A 637 -28.50 7.07 -2.57
C GLN A 637 -28.65 8.56 -2.24
N GLN A 638 -28.95 9.39 -3.22
CA GLN A 638 -29.34 10.77 -2.97
C GLN A 638 -30.52 10.82 -2.00
N GLY A 639 -30.48 11.74 -1.04
CA GLY A 639 -31.46 11.86 0.03
C GLY A 639 -31.18 10.85 1.15
N ARG A 640 -32.23 10.28 1.70
CA ARG A 640 -32.20 9.50 2.92
C ARG A 640 -31.66 8.09 2.73
N ASN A 641 -30.61 7.74 3.49
CA ASN A 641 -30.12 6.38 3.70
C ASN A 641 -30.24 6.01 5.18
N ILE A 642 -30.52 4.77 5.49
CA ILE A 642 -30.70 4.29 6.86
C ILE A 642 -29.63 3.25 7.14
N LEU A 643 -28.72 3.58 8.06
CA LEU A 643 -27.73 2.65 8.56
C LEU A 643 -28.17 2.10 9.90
N ARG A 644 -28.20 0.76 10.01
CA ARG A 644 -28.52 0.04 11.25
C ARG A 644 -27.36 -0.85 11.63
N CYS A 645 -27.18 -1.05 12.92
CA CYS A 645 -26.32 -2.15 13.37
C CYS A 645 -26.91 -2.85 14.59
N GLY A 646 -26.64 -4.14 14.66
CA GLY A 646 -26.79 -4.93 15.85
C GLY A 646 -25.40 -5.30 16.38
N VAL A 647 -25.12 -5.04 17.65
CA VAL A 647 -23.89 -5.44 18.32
C VAL A 647 -24.23 -6.39 19.44
N ILE A 648 -23.55 -7.53 19.50
CA ILE A 648 -23.75 -8.53 20.52
C ILE A 648 -22.44 -8.87 21.22
N ASN A 649 -22.45 -8.95 22.52
CA ASN A 649 -21.32 -9.37 23.31
C ASN A 649 -21.69 -10.52 24.27
N GLY A 650 -20.71 -11.31 24.62
CA GLY A 650 -20.73 -12.19 25.78
C GLY A 650 -20.04 -11.50 26.96
N PRO A 651 -19.11 -12.19 27.64
CA PRO A 651 -18.26 -11.56 28.65
C PRO A 651 -17.41 -10.45 28.05
N GLY A 652 -17.47 -9.27 28.63
CA GLY A 652 -16.66 -8.13 28.20
C GLY A 652 -17.47 -6.85 27.95
N LEU A 653 -16.79 -5.81 27.56
CA LEU A 653 -17.35 -4.53 27.19
C LEU A 653 -17.80 -4.53 25.73
N SER A 654 -18.64 -3.59 25.35
CA SER A 654 -19.11 -3.44 23.97
C SER A 654 -19.04 -1.98 23.53
N ASP A 655 -18.58 -1.81 22.32
CA ASP A 655 -18.56 -0.53 21.58
C ASP A 655 -18.45 -0.79 20.08
N PHE A 656 -18.66 0.23 19.28
CA PHE A 656 -18.47 0.17 17.84
C PHE A 656 -18.01 1.52 17.29
N CYS A 657 -17.37 1.49 16.13
CA CYS A 657 -17.18 2.66 15.28
C CYS A 657 -17.55 2.32 13.85
N VAL A 658 -17.89 3.33 13.07
CA VAL A 658 -18.20 3.15 11.65
C VAL A 658 -18.03 4.46 10.90
N ARG A 659 -17.57 4.34 9.66
CA ARG A 659 -17.48 5.42 8.69
C ARG A 659 -17.69 4.89 7.28
N PHE A 660 -17.94 5.79 6.35
CA PHE A 660 -17.89 5.48 4.93
C PHE A 660 -16.54 5.90 4.36
N VAL A 661 -15.97 5.06 3.53
CA VAL A 661 -14.71 5.30 2.83
C VAL A 661 -14.86 5.05 1.34
N ASP A 662 -14.05 5.71 0.53
CA ASP A 662 -13.95 5.42 -0.90
C ASP A 662 -13.16 4.11 -1.16
N GLU A 663 -12.95 3.77 -2.41
CA GLU A 663 -12.18 2.57 -2.81
C GLU A 663 -10.72 2.61 -2.33
N LYS A 664 -10.17 3.80 -2.09
CA LYS A 664 -8.81 4.03 -1.61
C LYS A 664 -8.70 4.07 -0.09
N GLY A 665 -9.83 3.98 0.63
CA GLY A 665 -9.88 4.07 2.08
C GLY A 665 -10.01 5.50 2.62
N ASN A 666 -10.19 6.51 1.77
CA ASN A 666 -10.39 7.88 2.22
C ASN A 666 -11.78 8.08 2.80
N PRO A 667 -11.92 8.83 3.91
CA PRO A 667 -13.21 9.06 4.52
C PRO A 667 -14.12 9.92 3.63
N ILE A 668 -15.37 9.50 3.51
CA ILE A 668 -16.42 10.25 2.84
C ILE A 668 -17.18 11.06 3.90
N THR A 669 -17.24 12.38 3.72
CA THR A 669 -17.81 13.31 4.69
C THR A 669 -18.89 14.24 4.11
N ASN A 670 -19.18 14.15 2.82
CA ASN A 670 -20.12 15.02 2.10
C ASN A 670 -21.58 14.59 2.26
N TYR A 671 -21.98 14.20 3.47
CA TYR A 671 -23.36 13.89 3.86
C TYR A 671 -23.69 14.46 5.24
N GLN A 672 -24.96 14.50 5.58
CA GLN A 672 -25.45 14.92 6.91
C GLN A 672 -26.02 13.73 7.67
N ILE A 673 -25.96 13.81 9.01
CA ILE A 673 -26.52 12.84 9.94
C ILE A 673 -27.67 13.53 10.67
N GLN A 674 -28.88 12.94 10.59
CA GLN A 674 -30.11 13.51 11.12
C GLN A 674 -30.27 13.26 12.61
#